data_872b7225b6eca22a17ad7ee03072063e
#
_entry.id   872b7225b6eca22a17ad7ee03072063e
#
_cell.length_a   1.000
_cell.length_b   1.000
_cell.length_c   1.000
_cell.angle_alpha   90.00
_cell.angle_beta   90.00
_cell.angle_gamma   90.00
#
_symmetry.space_group_name_H-M   'P 1'
#
loop_
_entity.id
_entity.type
_entity.pdbx_description
1 polymer ?
#
loop_
_entity_poly.entity_id
_entity_poly.type
_entity_poly.pdbx_seq_one_letter_code
_entity_poly.pdbx_strand_id
1 'polypeptide(L)'
;MALTPMMRQYFEIKENYKDCILFFRLGDFYEMFFEDAETAARELELVLTGRDCGLEKRAPMCGIPFHASNSYIGRLVAKGYKVAICEQVEDPKFAKGIVKRDVIKVITPGTYTDSSFVEETKNNYIMTIYSDLERNRCSLAITDISTGDFLATEGELEKGVILDEISKFNPKEIILLDSLDQELIKDITLTTPALISRKPIEYFEENFKEVLNTQFGEKSNSLSLMVKKSSNALVKYILDTQKISLTNINDIEVYSLVDFMTIDLSSRRNLELTENLREKSKKGSLLWVLDKTETSMGSRMLRRWIEEPLVNKEKITLRLNAVEELFNDLSLNDSLKEALHDIYDIERILGKISNKNANAKDLIALKTSIGKIPNVKGIIENCTSSLLKNYHHNLDDLRDIYDLLEKSIKEDPSLTLKDGDLIKDGFNGEIDELRLAKTNGKDWISSLENREREFTGIKSLKVGFNKVFGYYIEISKANYSSIPEGRYIRKQTLANAERFITPELKEIEEKLLGASEKLCSLEYDIFLDIRNEVENHIDRLKTTAKIIAELDCISNLAFVALENDFIKPEINEDGETKIENGRHPVVEKVIPKGEFIPNDTIINKDDNQLLIITGPNMAGKSTYMRQVAIITLMCQIGSFVPASKANISVVDKIFTRIGASDDLAGGKSTFMVEMWEVSNILKNATENSLVLLDEVGRGTSTYDGLSIAWSVIEYICKNKNLRCKTLFATHYHELTKLEGEIHGVRNYSVAVKEVDNNIIFLRKIIEGGADQSYGIEVAKLAGIPDEVINRAKEILETLEMESSKDNLDLALKEVNASKEGMKEASITSSYEVKETLVEEDKIEIKEEVISKASEAKTHKEDDQIQLDFSAIGKDNLIKELSEVDILSLNPMEAMNRLYALVKEAKNLI
;
A
#
# COMPACT_ATOMS: atom_id res chain seq x y z
N MET A 1 -50.77 -2.29 3.75
CA MET A 1 -50.15 -2.04 5.07
C MET A 1 -49.15 -0.91 4.92
N ALA A 2 -49.07 0.01 5.90
CA ALA A 2 -48.13 1.13 5.78
C ALA A 2 -46.85 0.78 6.55
N LEU A 3 -45.69 1.13 5.95
CA LEU A 3 -44.41 1.01 6.63
C LEU A 3 -44.43 1.72 7.99
N THR A 4 -43.75 1.12 8.96
CA THR A 4 -43.53 1.79 10.25
C THR A 4 -42.80 3.12 10.04
N PRO A 5 -43.04 4.13 10.85
CA PRO A 5 -42.38 5.43 10.69
C PRO A 5 -40.85 5.34 10.68
N MET A 6 -40.25 4.44 11.43
CA MET A 6 -38.81 4.19 11.44
C MET A 6 -38.33 3.60 10.09
N MET A 7 -39.05 2.64 9.53
CA MET A 7 -38.70 2.07 8.23
C MET A 7 -38.86 3.06 7.09
N ARG A 8 -39.81 4.00 7.20
CA ARG A 8 -39.93 5.08 6.24
C ARG A 8 -38.69 5.98 6.25
N GLN A 9 -38.25 6.37 7.44
CA GLN A 9 -36.99 7.14 7.60
C GLN A 9 -35.77 6.36 7.06
N TYR A 10 -35.71 5.04 7.30
CA TYR A 10 -34.65 4.20 6.76
C TYR A 10 -34.61 4.23 5.23
N PHE A 11 -35.76 4.05 4.56
CA PHE A 11 -35.80 4.05 3.11
C PHE A 11 -35.51 5.43 2.51
N GLU A 12 -36.00 6.52 3.11
CA GLU A 12 -35.68 7.88 2.68
C GLU A 12 -34.18 8.16 2.70
N ILE A 13 -33.49 7.69 3.74
CA ILE A 13 -32.03 7.81 3.83
C ILE A 13 -31.35 6.87 2.84
N LYS A 14 -31.75 5.59 2.79
CA LYS A 14 -31.12 4.58 1.93
C LYS A 14 -31.21 4.94 0.44
N GLU A 15 -32.24 5.64 0.01
CA GLU A 15 -32.41 6.07 -1.37
C GLU A 15 -31.25 6.95 -1.86
N ASN A 16 -30.66 7.75 -0.98
CA ASN A 16 -29.49 8.57 -1.27
C ASN A 16 -28.15 7.83 -1.18
N TYR A 17 -28.12 6.62 -0.59
CA TYR A 17 -26.91 5.83 -0.34
C TYR A 17 -27.08 4.38 -0.80
N LYS A 18 -27.64 4.19 -2.01
CA LYS A 18 -27.93 2.84 -2.56
C LYS A 18 -26.72 1.96 -2.70
N ASP A 19 -25.56 2.55 -3.00
CA ASP A 19 -24.27 1.89 -3.20
C ASP A 19 -23.50 1.61 -1.88
N CYS A 20 -24.09 1.98 -0.72
CA CYS A 20 -23.47 1.83 0.59
C CYS A 20 -24.28 0.85 1.46
N ILE A 21 -23.60 0.07 2.30
CA ILE A 21 -24.24 -0.64 3.40
C ILE A 21 -24.59 0.38 4.49
N LEU A 22 -25.87 0.54 4.80
CA LEU A 22 -26.33 1.55 5.76
C LEU A 22 -26.31 1.02 7.19
N PHE A 23 -25.42 1.55 8.01
CA PHE A 23 -25.35 1.31 9.44
C PHE A 23 -26.29 2.26 10.17
N PHE A 24 -27.50 1.81 10.42
CA PHE A 24 -28.58 2.65 10.95
C PHE A 24 -28.63 2.57 12.48
N ARG A 25 -28.39 3.68 13.17
CA ARG A 25 -28.32 3.74 14.63
C ARG A 25 -29.67 3.49 15.31
N LEU A 26 -29.76 2.48 16.14
CA LEU A 26 -30.93 2.18 16.96
C LEU A 26 -30.50 1.82 18.39
N GLY A 27 -30.63 2.77 19.31
CA GLY A 27 -30.12 2.62 20.67
C GLY A 27 -28.61 2.40 20.68
N ASP A 28 -28.17 1.28 21.27
CA ASP A 28 -26.75 0.92 21.39
C ASP A 28 -26.24 0.07 20.22
N PHE A 29 -27.03 -0.07 19.15
CA PHE A 29 -26.67 -0.88 17.99
C PHE A 29 -26.69 -0.06 16.71
N TYR A 30 -25.88 -0.48 15.73
CA TYR A 30 -26.11 -0.23 14.34
C TYR A 30 -26.83 -1.43 13.76
N GLU A 31 -28.01 -1.21 13.22
CA GLU A 31 -28.82 -2.24 12.57
C GLU A 31 -28.81 -2.02 11.05
N MET A 32 -28.69 -3.11 10.32
CA MET A 32 -28.75 -3.16 8.85
C MET A 32 -30.01 -3.91 8.48
N PHE A 33 -30.65 -3.53 7.36
CA PHE A 33 -31.93 -4.09 6.93
C PHE A 33 -31.89 -4.54 5.48
N PHE A 34 -32.77 -5.46 5.11
CA PHE A 34 -32.94 -5.98 3.75
C PHE A 34 -31.65 -6.50 3.14
N GLU A 35 -31.31 -6.09 1.91
CA GLU A 35 -30.08 -6.49 1.18
C GLU A 35 -28.80 -6.16 1.94
N ASP A 36 -28.78 -5.01 2.64
CA ASP A 36 -27.63 -4.63 3.47
C ASP A 36 -27.43 -5.63 4.62
N ALA A 37 -28.51 -6.11 5.23
CA ALA A 37 -28.44 -7.11 6.29
C ALA A 37 -27.98 -8.47 5.79
N GLU A 38 -28.46 -8.91 4.64
CA GLU A 38 -28.07 -10.17 4.02
C GLU A 38 -26.57 -10.14 3.62
N THR A 39 -26.13 -9.03 3.01
CA THR A 39 -24.74 -8.82 2.64
C THR A 39 -23.84 -8.76 3.88
N ALA A 40 -24.18 -7.90 4.87
CA ALA A 40 -23.39 -7.76 6.08
C ALA A 40 -23.37 -9.06 6.91
N ALA A 41 -24.48 -9.79 7.00
CA ALA A 41 -24.52 -11.07 7.70
C ALA A 41 -23.58 -12.11 7.07
N ARG A 42 -23.55 -12.19 5.74
CA ARG A 42 -22.65 -13.08 4.99
C ARG A 42 -21.18 -12.69 5.16
N GLU A 43 -20.87 -11.40 4.94
CA GLU A 43 -19.48 -10.91 4.90
C GLU A 43 -18.84 -10.82 6.30
N LEU A 44 -19.65 -10.60 7.34
CA LEU A 44 -19.20 -10.42 8.72
C LEU A 44 -19.50 -11.63 9.61
N GLU A 45 -20.15 -12.67 9.07
CA GLU A 45 -20.58 -13.88 9.82
C GLU A 45 -21.52 -13.55 10.97
N LEU A 46 -22.47 -12.60 10.73
CA LEU A 46 -23.46 -12.20 11.71
C LEU A 46 -24.73 -13.03 11.59
N VAL A 47 -25.44 -13.17 12.71
CA VAL A 47 -26.75 -13.85 12.72
C VAL A 47 -27.79 -12.96 12.05
N LEU A 48 -28.38 -13.47 10.96
CA LEU A 48 -29.51 -12.83 10.30
C LEU A 48 -30.79 -13.10 11.07
N THR A 49 -31.49 -12.06 11.46
CA THR A 49 -32.77 -12.09 12.19
C THR A 49 -33.84 -11.37 11.36
N GLY A 50 -35.01 -11.14 11.95
CA GLY A 50 -36.08 -10.41 11.28
C GLY A 50 -36.76 -9.42 12.20
N ARG A 51 -37.06 -8.19 11.66
CA ARG A 51 -37.76 -7.14 12.36
C ARG A 51 -39.12 -6.86 11.73
N ASP A 52 -40.12 -6.54 12.54
CA ASP A 52 -41.42 -6.09 12.03
C ASP A 52 -41.27 -4.70 11.39
N CYS A 53 -41.65 -4.60 10.13
CA CYS A 53 -41.55 -3.36 9.34
C CYS A 53 -42.92 -2.82 8.90
N GLY A 54 -44.00 -3.43 9.31
CA GLY A 54 -45.35 -3.08 8.88
C GLY A 54 -45.80 -3.71 7.57
N LEU A 55 -44.95 -4.60 6.98
CA LEU A 55 -45.27 -5.42 5.82
C LEU A 55 -45.65 -6.84 6.24
N GLU A 56 -46.19 -7.66 5.33
CA GLU A 56 -46.57 -9.06 5.62
C GLU A 56 -45.37 -9.93 6.04
N LYS A 57 -44.19 -9.62 5.44
CA LYS A 57 -42.94 -10.31 5.79
C LYS A 57 -42.07 -9.42 6.68
N ARG A 58 -41.45 -10.02 7.67
CA ARG A 58 -40.46 -9.33 8.49
C ARG A 58 -39.25 -8.92 7.64
N ALA A 59 -38.74 -7.71 7.85
CA ALA A 59 -37.50 -7.27 7.20
C ALA A 59 -36.31 -8.10 7.71
N PRO A 60 -35.50 -8.72 6.84
CA PRO A 60 -34.21 -9.26 7.24
C PRO A 60 -33.40 -8.18 7.95
N MET A 61 -32.76 -8.55 9.06
CA MET A 61 -32.01 -7.62 9.91
C MET A 61 -30.81 -8.32 10.53
N CYS A 62 -29.68 -7.64 10.57
CA CYS A 62 -28.57 -7.96 11.47
C CYS A 62 -28.10 -6.68 12.17
N GLY A 63 -27.36 -6.81 13.25
CA GLY A 63 -26.93 -5.65 14.04
C GLY A 63 -25.62 -5.91 14.77
N ILE A 64 -24.90 -4.84 15.02
CA ILE A 64 -23.63 -4.83 15.75
C ILE A 64 -23.68 -3.76 16.84
N PRO A 65 -22.99 -3.96 17.99
CA PRO A 65 -22.85 -2.92 19.00
C PRO A 65 -22.10 -1.72 18.44
N PHE A 66 -22.59 -0.49 18.67
CA PHE A 66 -21.98 0.70 18.07
C PHE A 66 -20.52 0.92 18.49
N HIS A 67 -20.18 0.58 19.74
CA HIS A 67 -18.82 0.72 20.26
C HIS A 67 -17.82 -0.24 19.62
N ALA A 68 -18.28 -1.33 19.00
CA ALA A 68 -17.46 -2.30 18.29
C ALA A 68 -17.46 -2.11 16.75
N SER A 69 -18.18 -1.09 16.26
CA SER A 69 -18.44 -0.91 14.82
C SER A 69 -17.18 -0.79 13.96
N ASN A 70 -16.11 -0.16 14.44
CA ASN A 70 -14.88 0.06 13.68
C ASN A 70 -14.27 -1.23 13.13
N SER A 71 -14.24 -2.31 13.92
CA SER A 71 -13.68 -3.57 13.45
C SER A 71 -14.53 -4.22 12.36
N TYR A 72 -15.85 -4.09 12.44
CA TYR A 72 -16.77 -4.59 11.42
C TYR A 72 -16.73 -3.75 10.14
N ILE A 73 -16.67 -2.43 10.28
CA ILE A 73 -16.50 -1.50 9.17
C ILE A 73 -15.20 -1.80 8.42
N GLY A 74 -14.08 -1.96 9.14
CA GLY A 74 -12.79 -2.28 8.52
C GLY A 74 -12.83 -3.56 7.69
N ARG A 75 -13.52 -4.61 8.18
CA ARG A 75 -13.70 -5.87 7.43
C ARG A 75 -14.52 -5.71 6.15
N LEU A 76 -15.57 -4.90 6.16
CA LEU A 76 -16.38 -4.61 4.96
C LEU A 76 -15.61 -3.78 3.95
N VAL A 77 -14.96 -2.72 4.44
CA VAL A 77 -14.17 -1.80 3.62
C VAL A 77 -12.98 -2.50 2.97
N ALA A 78 -12.30 -3.40 3.70
CA ALA A 78 -11.23 -4.23 3.15
C ALA A 78 -11.68 -5.15 2.00
N LYS A 79 -12.99 -5.49 1.97
CA LYS A 79 -13.62 -6.25 0.87
C LYS A 79 -14.19 -5.36 -0.25
N GLY A 80 -13.97 -4.05 -0.19
CA GLY A 80 -14.39 -3.09 -1.22
C GLY A 80 -15.80 -2.50 -1.02
N TYR A 81 -16.49 -2.80 0.09
CA TYR A 81 -17.80 -2.22 0.37
C TYR A 81 -17.69 -0.79 0.91
N LYS A 82 -18.67 0.07 0.56
CA LYS A 82 -18.88 1.38 1.17
C LYS A 82 -19.85 1.25 2.34
N VAL A 83 -19.60 1.96 3.42
CA VAL A 83 -20.45 1.94 4.63
C VAL A 83 -20.91 3.35 4.97
N ALA A 84 -22.22 3.58 4.99
CA ALA A 84 -22.80 4.85 5.41
C ALA A 84 -23.20 4.79 6.90
N ILE A 85 -22.63 5.66 7.70
CA ILE A 85 -22.89 5.74 9.14
C ILE A 85 -24.03 6.71 9.39
N CYS A 86 -25.16 6.18 9.81
CA CYS A 86 -26.35 6.93 10.11
C CYS A 86 -26.55 7.06 11.61
N GLU A 87 -26.40 8.26 12.16
CA GLU A 87 -26.50 8.60 13.57
C GLU A 87 -27.78 9.38 13.91
N GLN A 88 -28.12 9.38 15.19
CA GLN A 88 -29.18 10.23 15.74
C GLN A 88 -28.64 11.66 15.84
N VAL A 89 -29.24 12.57 15.07
CA VAL A 89 -28.83 14.00 15.02
C VAL A 89 -29.69 14.89 15.93
N GLU A 90 -30.63 14.30 16.66
CA GLU A 90 -31.52 14.95 17.60
C GLU A 90 -31.46 14.24 18.97
N ASP A 91 -31.43 15.01 20.06
CA ASP A 91 -31.47 14.43 21.40
C ASP A 91 -32.84 13.73 21.64
N PRO A 92 -32.82 12.44 21.98
CA PRO A 92 -34.05 11.67 22.25
C PRO A 92 -34.97 12.28 23.28
N LYS A 93 -34.44 13.10 24.22
CA LYS A 93 -35.20 13.77 25.29
C LYS A 93 -36.07 14.89 24.74
N PHE A 94 -35.74 15.48 23.61
CA PHE A 94 -36.48 16.60 23.02
C PHE A 94 -37.25 16.21 21.76
N ALA A 95 -37.10 14.98 21.28
CA ALA A 95 -37.74 14.50 20.06
C ALA A 95 -39.25 14.38 20.23
N LYS A 96 -40.01 15.09 19.37
CA LYS A 96 -41.47 14.94 19.26
C LYS A 96 -41.81 13.82 18.28
N GLY A 97 -41.69 12.57 18.68
CA GLY A 97 -41.93 11.39 17.81
C GLY A 97 -40.70 10.52 17.63
N ILE A 98 -40.35 10.24 16.36
CA ILE A 98 -39.14 9.46 16.05
C ILE A 98 -37.96 10.40 15.99
N VAL A 99 -36.89 10.02 16.69
CA VAL A 99 -35.62 10.75 16.67
C VAL A 99 -35.11 10.86 15.22
N LYS A 100 -34.78 12.07 14.81
CA LYS A 100 -34.21 12.32 13.47
C LYS A 100 -32.84 11.67 13.37
N ARG A 101 -32.61 11.03 12.23
CA ARG A 101 -31.33 10.42 11.87
C ARG A 101 -30.86 10.96 10.55
N ASP A 102 -29.55 11.03 10.40
CA ASP A 102 -28.92 11.42 9.13
C ASP A 102 -27.57 10.72 8.98
N VAL A 103 -27.07 10.61 7.75
CA VAL A 103 -25.74 10.07 7.47
C VAL A 103 -24.70 11.14 7.79
N ILE A 104 -23.92 10.87 8.80
CA ILE A 104 -22.84 11.77 9.25
C ILE A 104 -21.51 11.52 8.54
N LYS A 105 -21.31 10.33 7.97
CA LYS A 105 -20.09 9.94 7.30
C LYS A 105 -20.33 8.74 6.39
N VAL A 106 -19.66 8.73 5.23
CA VAL A 106 -19.54 7.55 4.37
C VAL A 106 -18.09 7.07 4.41
N ILE A 107 -17.89 5.82 4.76
CA ILE A 107 -16.57 5.20 4.85
C ILE A 107 -16.37 4.30 3.64
N THR A 108 -15.31 4.57 2.88
CA THR A 108 -14.93 3.84 1.68
C THR A 108 -13.51 3.30 1.84
N PRO A 109 -13.02 2.40 0.95
CA PRO A 109 -11.64 1.92 1.01
C PRO A 109 -10.58 3.02 1.06
N GLY A 110 -10.76 4.10 0.30
CA GLY A 110 -9.85 5.24 0.28
C GLY A 110 -10.00 6.21 1.45
N THR A 111 -11.20 6.30 2.02
CA THR A 111 -11.48 7.26 3.13
C THR A 111 -11.36 6.65 4.52
N TYR A 112 -10.99 5.38 4.62
CA TYR A 112 -10.82 4.71 5.91
C TYR A 112 -9.47 5.08 6.53
N THR A 113 -9.49 5.58 7.78
CA THR A 113 -8.31 6.13 8.47
C THR A 113 -7.96 5.44 9.79
N ASP A 114 -8.67 4.35 10.16
CA ASP A 114 -8.42 3.64 11.42
C ASP A 114 -7.17 2.75 11.29
N SER A 115 -6.18 2.98 12.15
CA SER A 115 -4.88 2.30 12.16
C SER A 115 -4.97 0.79 12.38
N SER A 116 -6.09 0.25 12.86
CA SER A 116 -6.26 -1.20 13.04
C SER A 116 -6.35 -1.98 11.72
N PHE A 117 -6.62 -1.31 10.59
CA PHE A 117 -6.76 -1.94 9.27
C PHE A 117 -5.93 -1.26 8.17
N VAL A 118 -5.38 -0.09 8.43
CA VAL A 118 -4.46 0.61 7.52
C VAL A 118 -3.03 0.35 7.96
N GLU A 119 -2.22 -0.24 7.08
CA GLU A 119 -0.80 -0.47 7.35
C GLU A 119 -0.10 0.87 7.63
N GLU A 120 0.62 0.97 8.75
CA GLU A 120 1.27 2.22 9.16
C GLU A 120 2.34 2.70 8.16
N THR A 121 3.00 1.77 7.51
CA THR A 121 4.09 2.01 6.55
C THR A 121 3.62 2.21 5.11
N LYS A 122 2.30 2.24 4.86
CA LYS A 122 1.72 2.48 3.52
C LYS A 122 0.73 3.63 3.55
N ASN A 123 0.68 4.38 2.45
CA ASN A 123 -0.36 5.37 2.23
C ASN A 123 -1.69 4.71 1.79
N ASN A 124 -2.79 5.42 2.04
CA ASN A 124 -4.14 5.01 1.64
C ASN A 124 -4.71 6.00 0.62
N TYR A 125 -4.24 5.91 -0.62
CA TYR A 125 -4.56 6.89 -1.65
C TYR A 125 -5.95 6.73 -2.25
N ILE A 126 -6.58 7.89 -2.51
CA ILE A 126 -7.72 8.09 -3.41
C ILE A 126 -7.20 8.85 -4.62
N MET A 127 -7.61 8.45 -5.81
CA MET A 127 -7.21 9.10 -7.06
C MET A 127 -8.42 9.53 -7.87
N THR A 128 -8.35 10.70 -8.50
CA THR A 128 -9.31 11.13 -9.53
C THR A 128 -8.59 11.21 -10.86
N ILE A 129 -9.30 10.83 -11.92
CA ILE A 129 -8.82 10.90 -13.30
C ILE A 129 -9.82 11.74 -14.11
N TYR A 130 -9.34 12.86 -14.60
CA TYR A 130 -10.09 13.71 -15.52
C TYR A 130 -9.42 13.68 -16.90
N SER A 131 -10.19 13.47 -17.96
CA SER A 131 -9.72 13.44 -19.35
C SER A 131 -10.46 14.44 -20.20
N ASP A 132 -9.72 15.13 -21.04
CA ASP A 132 -10.21 16.05 -22.09
C ASP A 132 -9.83 15.43 -23.44
N LEU A 133 -10.80 14.76 -24.06
CA LEU A 133 -10.62 14.07 -25.34
C LEU A 133 -10.34 15.04 -26.51
N GLU A 134 -10.90 16.26 -26.45
CA GLU A 134 -10.68 17.25 -27.52
C GLU A 134 -9.26 17.76 -27.53
N ARG A 135 -8.64 17.89 -26.35
CA ARG A 135 -7.26 18.38 -26.20
C ARG A 135 -6.23 17.27 -26.10
N ASN A 136 -6.65 16.03 -26.11
CA ASN A 136 -5.81 14.86 -25.85
C ASN A 136 -4.98 15.00 -24.57
N ARG A 137 -5.60 15.47 -23.46
CA ARG A 137 -4.94 15.70 -22.19
C ARG A 137 -5.68 15.00 -21.04
N CYS A 138 -4.93 14.62 -20.03
CA CYS A 138 -5.49 14.12 -18.79
C CYS A 138 -4.88 14.84 -17.59
N SER A 139 -5.59 14.81 -16.47
CA SER A 139 -5.10 15.27 -15.18
C SER A 139 -5.51 14.30 -14.09
N LEU A 140 -4.58 14.06 -13.19
CA LEU A 140 -4.74 13.19 -12.04
C LEU A 140 -4.64 14.03 -10.76
N ALA A 141 -5.49 13.76 -9.78
CA ALA A 141 -5.31 14.26 -8.43
C ALA A 141 -5.37 13.10 -7.45
N ILE A 142 -4.48 13.09 -6.49
CA ILE A 142 -4.25 11.98 -5.57
C ILE A 142 -4.18 12.53 -4.14
N THR A 143 -4.81 11.85 -3.18
CA THR A 143 -4.75 12.25 -1.78
C THR A 143 -4.75 11.05 -0.84
N ASP A 144 -4.08 11.23 0.30
CA ASP A 144 -4.24 10.37 1.47
C ASP A 144 -4.83 11.20 2.62
N ILE A 145 -6.07 10.92 2.97
CA ILE A 145 -6.79 11.64 4.03
C ILE A 145 -6.09 11.50 5.38
N SER A 146 -5.42 10.37 5.61
CA SER A 146 -4.78 10.09 6.90
C SER A 146 -3.52 10.91 7.15
N THR A 147 -2.74 11.20 6.09
CA THR A 147 -1.50 12.00 6.15
C THR A 147 -1.73 13.45 5.73
N GLY A 148 -2.78 13.70 4.94
CA GLY A 148 -3.07 15.02 4.40
C GLY A 148 -2.26 15.37 3.15
N ASP A 149 -1.64 14.38 2.51
CA ASP A 149 -1.00 14.56 1.20
C ASP A 149 -2.03 14.83 0.13
N PHE A 150 -1.78 15.83 -0.72
CA PHE A 150 -2.57 16.11 -1.89
C PHE A 150 -1.65 16.45 -3.06
N LEU A 151 -1.62 15.54 -4.03
CA LEU A 151 -0.75 15.60 -5.20
C LEU A 151 -1.59 15.79 -6.44
N ALA A 152 -1.07 16.51 -7.43
CA ALA A 152 -1.73 16.61 -8.73
C ALA A 152 -0.73 16.67 -9.86
N THR A 153 -1.14 16.15 -11.02
CA THR A 153 -0.35 16.23 -12.25
C THR A 153 -1.24 16.32 -13.47
N GLU A 154 -0.67 16.77 -14.58
CA GLU A 154 -1.31 16.73 -15.89
C GLU A 154 -0.33 16.28 -16.97
N GLY A 155 -0.86 15.63 -18.00
CA GLY A 155 -0.07 15.10 -19.10
C GLY A 155 -0.90 14.89 -20.36
N GLU A 156 -0.32 14.25 -21.36
CA GLU A 156 -1.02 13.75 -22.51
C GLU A 156 -1.95 12.60 -22.14
N LEU A 157 -3.06 12.45 -22.83
CA LEU A 157 -4.01 11.37 -22.60
C LEU A 157 -3.49 10.09 -23.26
N GLU A 158 -2.48 9.52 -22.62
CA GLU A 158 -1.91 8.24 -22.99
C GLU A 158 -2.27 7.17 -21.96
N LYS A 159 -2.75 6.04 -22.44
CA LYS A 159 -3.13 4.90 -21.60
C LYS A 159 -1.98 4.45 -20.70
N GLY A 160 -0.76 4.38 -21.24
CA GLY A 160 0.44 4.00 -20.49
C GLY A 160 0.67 4.88 -19.28
N VAL A 161 0.66 6.20 -19.47
CA VAL A 161 0.90 7.19 -18.41
C VAL A 161 -0.11 7.04 -17.27
N ILE A 162 -1.39 6.85 -17.59
CA ILE A 162 -2.45 6.67 -16.57
C ILE A 162 -2.23 5.38 -15.78
N LEU A 163 -1.92 4.27 -16.44
CA LEU A 163 -1.69 2.98 -15.79
C LEU A 163 -0.42 2.97 -14.94
N ASP A 164 0.63 3.66 -15.39
CA ASP A 164 1.88 3.81 -14.64
C ASP A 164 1.67 4.61 -13.35
N GLU A 165 0.92 5.72 -13.40
CA GLU A 165 0.58 6.51 -12.21
C GLU A 165 -0.35 5.74 -11.25
N ILE A 166 -1.32 4.98 -11.77
CA ILE A 166 -2.13 4.08 -10.94
C ILE A 166 -1.26 3.02 -10.24
N SER A 167 -0.31 2.44 -10.97
CA SER A 167 0.60 1.45 -10.41
C SER A 167 1.52 2.05 -9.33
N LYS A 168 2.04 3.24 -9.57
CA LYS A 168 2.92 4.00 -8.68
C LYS A 168 2.25 4.29 -7.34
N PHE A 169 1.05 4.86 -7.33
CA PHE A 169 0.33 5.23 -6.12
C PHE A 169 -0.49 4.07 -5.52
N ASN A 170 -0.82 3.07 -6.32
CA ASN A 170 -1.65 1.92 -5.93
C ASN A 170 -2.89 2.34 -5.10
N PRO A 171 -3.76 3.23 -5.66
CA PRO A 171 -4.88 3.79 -4.94
C PRO A 171 -5.87 2.70 -4.52
N LYS A 172 -6.56 2.92 -3.39
CA LYS A 172 -7.63 2.04 -2.93
C LYS A 172 -8.97 2.39 -3.55
N GLU A 173 -9.07 3.61 -4.08
CA GLU A 173 -10.28 4.08 -4.74
C GLU A 173 -9.92 5.04 -5.88
N ILE A 174 -10.62 4.90 -7.00
CA ILE A 174 -10.43 5.73 -8.20
C ILE A 174 -11.77 6.32 -8.61
N ILE A 175 -11.79 7.64 -8.81
CA ILE A 175 -12.95 8.36 -9.28
C ILE A 175 -12.72 8.73 -10.74
N LEU A 176 -13.60 8.27 -11.62
CA LEU A 176 -13.51 8.42 -13.07
C LEU A 176 -14.68 9.22 -13.64
N LEU A 177 -14.46 9.86 -14.77
CA LEU A 177 -15.54 10.37 -15.62
C LEU A 177 -16.39 9.23 -16.17
N ASP A 178 -17.73 9.41 -16.19
CA ASP A 178 -18.66 8.46 -16.83
C ASP A 178 -18.37 8.28 -18.33
N SER A 179 -17.86 9.33 -18.97
CA SER A 179 -17.54 9.37 -20.40
C SER A 179 -16.16 8.82 -20.76
N LEU A 180 -15.38 8.33 -19.77
CA LEU A 180 -14.08 7.74 -20.04
C LEU A 180 -14.23 6.47 -20.90
N ASP A 181 -13.27 6.24 -21.80
CA ASP A 181 -13.26 5.09 -22.69
C ASP A 181 -13.39 3.75 -21.92
N GLN A 182 -14.29 2.88 -22.40
CA GLN A 182 -14.60 1.60 -21.75
C GLN A 182 -13.40 0.62 -21.78
N GLU A 183 -12.56 0.69 -22.82
CA GLU A 183 -11.36 -0.11 -22.91
C GLU A 183 -10.34 0.31 -21.83
N LEU A 184 -10.14 1.61 -21.66
CA LEU A 184 -9.26 2.13 -20.60
C LEU A 184 -9.79 1.78 -19.21
N ILE A 185 -11.09 1.84 -18.97
CA ILE A 185 -11.70 1.44 -17.69
C ILE A 185 -11.46 -0.05 -17.42
N LYS A 186 -11.58 -0.90 -18.44
CA LYS A 186 -11.29 -2.33 -18.33
C LYS A 186 -9.83 -2.57 -17.94
N ASP A 187 -8.91 -1.87 -18.57
CA ASP A 187 -7.48 -1.99 -18.26
C ASP A 187 -7.15 -1.48 -16.85
N ILE A 188 -7.75 -0.38 -16.41
CA ILE A 188 -7.64 0.09 -15.03
C ILE A 188 -8.12 -1.00 -14.04
N THR A 189 -9.28 -1.60 -14.32
CA THR A 189 -9.84 -2.67 -13.47
C THR A 189 -8.95 -3.91 -13.40
N LEU A 190 -8.25 -4.23 -14.48
CA LEU A 190 -7.29 -5.34 -14.52
C LEU A 190 -5.96 -5.00 -13.80
N THR A 191 -5.59 -3.73 -13.78
CA THR A 191 -4.32 -3.27 -13.19
C THR A 191 -4.38 -3.17 -11.68
N THR A 192 -5.51 -2.73 -11.12
CA THR A 192 -5.66 -2.48 -9.68
C THR A 192 -6.98 -3.04 -9.13
N PRO A 193 -6.98 -3.57 -7.89
CA PRO A 193 -8.20 -3.95 -7.18
C PRO A 193 -8.96 -2.75 -6.59
N ALA A 194 -8.60 -1.52 -6.95
CA ALA A 194 -9.22 -0.31 -6.43
C ALA A 194 -10.72 -0.26 -6.68
N LEU A 195 -11.47 0.30 -5.74
CA LEU A 195 -12.88 0.58 -5.94
C LEU A 195 -13.06 1.70 -6.97
N ILE A 196 -13.78 1.45 -8.06
CA ILE A 196 -14.01 2.42 -9.11
C ILE A 196 -15.36 3.10 -8.88
N SER A 197 -15.34 4.43 -8.74
CA SER A 197 -16.52 5.30 -8.63
C SER A 197 -16.62 6.17 -9.86
N ARG A 198 -17.72 6.07 -10.64
CA ARG A 198 -17.96 6.90 -11.81
C ARG A 198 -18.75 8.15 -11.44
N LYS A 199 -18.41 9.28 -12.03
CA LYS A 199 -19.07 10.57 -11.81
C LYS A 199 -19.29 11.31 -13.13
N PRO A 200 -20.39 12.05 -13.25
CA PRO A 200 -20.65 12.86 -14.43
C PRO A 200 -19.69 14.04 -14.52
N ILE A 201 -19.57 14.64 -15.71
CA ILE A 201 -18.62 15.73 -15.99
C ILE A 201 -18.87 16.97 -15.10
N GLU A 202 -20.12 17.24 -14.76
CA GLU A 202 -20.52 18.34 -13.89
C GLU A 202 -19.89 18.23 -12.50
N TYR A 203 -19.65 17.00 -12.02
CA TYR A 203 -18.99 16.76 -10.73
C TYR A 203 -17.56 17.29 -10.72
N PHE A 204 -16.89 17.28 -11.86
CA PHE A 204 -15.53 17.79 -12.02
C PHE A 204 -15.50 19.30 -12.29
N GLU A 205 -16.48 19.81 -13.03
CA GLU A 205 -16.43 21.16 -13.61
C GLU A 205 -17.23 22.21 -12.84
N GLU A 206 -18.29 21.83 -12.12
CA GLU A 206 -19.09 22.79 -11.38
C GLU A 206 -18.39 23.33 -10.14
N ASN A 207 -18.54 24.62 -9.90
CA ASN A 207 -18.11 25.32 -8.67
C ASN A 207 -16.64 25.13 -8.26
N PHE A 208 -15.76 24.70 -9.19
CA PHE A 208 -14.36 24.36 -8.85
C PHE A 208 -13.62 25.55 -8.23
N LYS A 209 -13.93 26.80 -8.62
CA LYS A 209 -13.28 27.99 -8.04
C LYS A 209 -13.61 28.16 -6.56
N GLU A 210 -14.88 28.00 -6.21
CA GLU A 210 -15.34 28.15 -4.82
C GLU A 210 -14.82 27.01 -3.93
N VAL A 211 -14.97 25.78 -4.39
CA VAL A 211 -14.53 24.58 -3.66
C VAL A 211 -13.03 24.61 -3.40
N LEU A 212 -12.22 24.87 -4.44
CA LEU A 212 -10.76 24.88 -4.29
C LEU A 212 -10.26 26.10 -3.49
N ASN A 213 -10.90 27.26 -3.64
CA ASN A 213 -10.55 28.43 -2.81
C ASN A 213 -10.88 28.19 -1.34
N THR A 214 -11.99 27.53 -1.04
CA THR A 214 -12.34 27.19 0.34
C THR A 214 -11.32 26.22 0.94
N GLN A 215 -10.84 25.25 0.17
CA GLN A 215 -9.92 24.22 0.66
C GLN A 215 -8.45 24.70 0.68
N PHE A 216 -7.96 25.34 -0.39
CA PHE A 216 -6.55 25.66 -0.60
C PHE A 216 -6.23 27.17 -0.60
N GLY A 217 -7.26 28.02 -0.45
CA GLY A 217 -7.10 29.47 -0.51
C GLY A 217 -6.52 29.96 -1.83
N GLU A 218 -5.65 30.98 -1.75
CA GLU A 218 -5.01 31.59 -2.93
C GLU A 218 -4.12 30.64 -3.74
N LYS A 219 -3.60 29.57 -3.10
CA LYS A 219 -2.75 28.57 -3.79
C LYS A 219 -3.47 27.94 -4.98
N SER A 220 -4.79 27.81 -4.90
CA SER A 220 -5.62 27.28 -5.99
C SER A 220 -5.57 28.12 -7.27
N ASN A 221 -5.21 29.40 -7.20
CA ASN A 221 -5.22 30.31 -8.35
C ASN A 221 -4.14 29.97 -9.39
N SER A 222 -2.99 29.48 -8.93
CA SER A 222 -1.85 29.13 -9.79
C SER A 222 -2.01 27.80 -10.55
N LEU A 223 -3.01 27.00 -10.22
CA LEU A 223 -3.24 25.69 -10.83
C LEU A 223 -3.74 25.82 -12.28
N SER A 224 -3.36 24.90 -13.14
CA SER A 224 -3.93 24.78 -14.50
C SER A 224 -5.40 24.41 -14.44
N LEU A 225 -6.13 24.63 -15.53
CA LEU A 225 -7.55 24.31 -15.60
C LEU A 225 -7.81 22.81 -15.48
N MET A 226 -6.93 21.98 -16.01
CA MET A 226 -7.04 20.52 -15.95
C MET A 226 -6.87 20.03 -14.51
N VAL A 227 -5.81 20.48 -13.85
CA VAL A 227 -5.54 20.18 -12.43
C VAL A 227 -6.68 20.67 -11.54
N LYS A 228 -7.24 21.86 -11.81
CA LYS A 228 -8.41 22.36 -11.07
C LYS A 228 -9.60 21.41 -11.14
N LYS A 229 -9.90 20.85 -12.31
CA LYS A 229 -11.04 19.95 -12.50
C LYS A 229 -10.85 18.60 -11.77
N SER A 230 -9.70 17.96 -11.93
CA SER A 230 -9.42 16.72 -11.21
C SER A 230 -9.40 16.91 -9.70
N SER A 231 -8.75 17.99 -9.22
CA SER A 231 -8.69 18.34 -7.79
C SER A 231 -10.07 18.69 -7.22
N ASN A 232 -10.91 19.39 -7.98
CA ASN A 232 -12.27 19.71 -7.58
C ASN A 232 -13.10 18.45 -7.30
N ALA A 233 -13.05 17.48 -8.21
CA ALA A 233 -13.76 16.22 -8.04
C ALA A 233 -13.29 15.47 -6.80
N LEU A 234 -11.97 15.47 -6.53
CA LEU A 234 -11.40 14.82 -5.38
C LEU A 234 -11.83 15.50 -4.06
N VAL A 235 -11.75 16.82 -3.99
CA VAL A 235 -12.20 17.60 -2.82
C VAL A 235 -13.70 17.43 -2.59
N LYS A 236 -14.53 17.52 -3.62
CA LYS A 236 -15.97 17.25 -3.51
C LYS A 236 -16.24 15.85 -2.97
N TYR A 237 -15.52 14.85 -3.48
CA TYR A 237 -15.67 13.47 -3.01
C TYR A 237 -15.35 13.31 -1.51
N ILE A 238 -14.30 13.99 -1.05
CA ILE A 238 -13.94 14.01 0.36
C ILE A 238 -15.04 14.69 1.18
N LEU A 239 -15.54 15.86 0.74
CA LEU A 239 -16.61 16.59 1.42
C LEU A 239 -17.91 15.77 1.46
N ASP A 240 -18.26 15.08 0.37
CA ASP A 240 -19.47 14.23 0.28
C ASP A 240 -19.38 13.04 1.23
N THR A 241 -18.19 12.46 1.38
CA THR A 241 -17.98 11.26 2.17
C THR A 241 -17.72 11.55 3.64
N GLN A 242 -16.88 12.55 3.94
CA GLN A 242 -16.50 12.89 5.32
C GLN A 242 -17.49 13.87 5.97
N LYS A 243 -18.26 14.64 5.17
CA LYS A 243 -19.22 15.67 5.61
C LYS A 243 -18.59 16.83 6.41
N ILE A 244 -17.27 16.92 6.44
CA ILE A 244 -16.47 17.96 7.07
C ILE A 244 -15.34 18.36 6.14
N SER A 245 -14.86 19.61 6.27
CA SER A 245 -13.62 20.05 5.62
C SER A 245 -12.43 19.51 6.41
N LEU A 246 -11.42 19.00 5.70
CA LEU A 246 -10.21 18.45 6.28
C LEU A 246 -9.10 19.49 6.26
N THR A 247 -8.74 20.02 7.42
CA THR A 247 -7.74 21.08 7.59
C THR A 247 -6.32 20.60 7.34
N ASN A 248 -6.06 19.29 7.48
CA ASN A 248 -4.76 18.71 7.13
C ASN A 248 -4.52 18.64 5.60
N ILE A 249 -5.55 18.75 4.78
CA ILE A 249 -5.44 18.86 3.31
C ILE A 249 -5.50 20.34 2.93
N ASN A 250 -4.44 21.08 3.16
CA ASN A 250 -4.37 22.54 3.01
C ASN A 250 -3.36 23.00 1.97
N ASP A 251 -2.67 22.07 1.35
CA ASP A 251 -1.71 22.32 0.27
C ASP A 251 -1.90 21.32 -0.86
N ILE A 252 -1.54 21.75 -2.07
CA ILE A 252 -1.55 20.94 -3.27
C ILE A 252 -0.17 20.97 -3.92
N GLU A 253 0.49 19.83 -3.94
CA GLU A 253 1.77 19.64 -4.59
C GLU A 253 1.53 19.24 -6.06
N VAL A 254 1.81 20.17 -6.99
CA VAL A 254 1.76 19.87 -8.42
C VAL A 254 3.13 19.37 -8.86
N TYR A 255 3.19 18.15 -9.35
CA TYR A 255 4.43 17.55 -9.85
C TYR A 255 4.38 17.34 -11.35
N SER A 256 5.55 17.39 -11.98
CA SER A 256 5.70 17.07 -13.39
C SER A 256 6.10 15.61 -13.56
N LEU A 257 5.50 14.94 -14.54
CA LEU A 257 5.83 13.53 -14.85
C LEU A 257 7.30 13.36 -15.24
N VAL A 258 7.96 14.42 -15.71
CA VAL A 258 9.38 14.40 -16.10
C VAL A 258 10.34 14.68 -14.94
N ASP A 259 9.85 15.06 -13.75
CA ASP A 259 10.70 15.31 -12.58
C ASP A 259 11.26 14.04 -11.96
N PHE A 260 10.64 12.90 -12.25
CA PHE A 260 11.00 11.60 -11.73
C PHE A 260 11.26 10.60 -12.85
N MET A 261 12.11 9.63 -12.55
CA MET A 261 12.36 8.50 -13.44
C MET A 261 11.09 7.67 -13.62
N THR A 262 10.64 7.53 -14.86
CA THR A 262 9.48 6.71 -15.18
C THR A 262 9.84 5.22 -15.11
N ILE A 263 9.08 4.47 -14.36
CA ILE A 263 9.17 3.01 -14.27
C ILE A 263 7.79 2.47 -14.58
N ASP A 264 7.65 1.78 -15.70
CA ASP A 264 6.35 1.24 -16.11
C ASP A 264 5.85 0.11 -15.18
N LEU A 265 4.57 -0.23 -15.27
CA LEU A 265 3.92 -1.26 -14.46
C LEU A 265 4.68 -2.59 -14.48
N SER A 266 5.10 -3.04 -15.68
CA SER A 266 5.84 -4.30 -15.85
C SER A 266 7.20 -4.23 -15.16
N SER A 267 7.92 -3.12 -15.29
CA SER A 267 9.23 -2.93 -14.67
C SER A 267 9.17 -2.85 -13.14
N ARG A 268 8.17 -2.17 -12.56
CA ARG A 268 7.96 -2.15 -11.10
C ARG A 268 7.81 -3.57 -10.54
N ARG A 269 7.02 -4.39 -11.22
CA ARG A 269 6.81 -5.79 -10.84
C ARG A 269 8.05 -6.64 -11.05
N ASN A 270 8.68 -6.55 -12.22
CA ASN A 270 9.85 -7.36 -12.57
C ASN A 270 11.07 -7.06 -11.71
N LEU A 271 11.25 -5.81 -11.26
CA LEU A 271 12.32 -5.39 -10.36
C LEU A 271 12.01 -5.64 -8.88
N GLU A 272 10.78 -6.04 -8.53
CA GLU A 272 10.33 -6.30 -7.17
C GLU A 272 10.69 -5.14 -6.22
N LEU A 273 10.31 -3.91 -6.59
CA LEU A 273 10.74 -2.71 -5.89
C LEU A 273 10.20 -2.63 -4.46
N THR A 274 8.90 -2.80 -4.28
CA THR A 274 8.22 -2.63 -2.99
C THR A 274 7.57 -3.89 -2.46
N GLU A 275 7.30 -4.87 -3.33
CA GLU A 275 6.68 -6.16 -3.00
C GLU A 275 7.26 -7.26 -3.90
N ASN A 276 7.38 -8.48 -3.39
CA ASN A 276 7.82 -9.62 -4.18
C ASN A 276 6.70 -10.15 -5.09
N LEU A 277 7.08 -10.82 -6.20
CA LEU A 277 6.13 -11.33 -7.19
C LEU A 277 5.27 -12.49 -6.68
N ARG A 278 5.82 -13.34 -5.82
CA ARG A 278 5.17 -14.56 -5.35
C ARG A 278 4.08 -14.32 -4.31
N GLU A 279 4.45 -13.62 -3.24
CA GLU A 279 3.64 -13.49 -2.03
C GLU A 279 2.99 -12.12 -1.91
N LYS A 280 3.36 -11.19 -2.82
CA LYS A 280 2.99 -9.76 -2.72
C LYS A 280 3.30 -9.17 -1.34
N SER A 281 4.39 -9.65 -0.74
CA SER A 281 4.89 -9.20 0.57
C SER A 281 6.10 -8.29 0.41
N LYS A 282 6.38 -7.46 1.43
CA LYS A 282 7.58 -6.62 1.46
C LYS A 282 8.86 -7.45 1.47
N LYS A 283 8.88 -8.62 2.14
CA LYS A 283 10.05 -9.50 2.23
C LYS A 283 10.48 -9.98 0.84
N GLY A 284 11.74 -9.83 0.52
CA GLY A 284 12.29 -10.20 -0.79
C GLY A 284 12.21 -9.10 -1.85
N SER A 285 11.75 -7.90 -1.51
CA SER A 285 11.77 -6.71 -2.37
C SER A 285 12.97 -5.80 -2.09
N LEU A 286 13.21 -4.80 -2.96
CA LEU A 286 14.22 -3.77 -2.70
C LEU A 286 13.90 -2.98 -1.42
N LEU A 287 12.65 -2.60 -1.21
CA LEU A 287 12.20 -1.92 -0.01
C LEU A 287 12.48 -2.73 1.26
N TRP A 288 12.41 -4.06 1.22
CA TRP A 288 12.77 -4.89 2.38
C TRP A 288 14.24 -4.78 2.77
N VAL A 289 15.12 -4.60 1.79
CA VAL A 289 16.55 -4.40 2.06
C VAL A 289 16.80 -3.01 2.62
N LEU A 290 16.19 -1.98 2.02
CA LEU A 290 16.48 -0.59 2.30
C LEU A 290 15.73 -0.02 3.52
N ASP A 291 14.56 -0.55 3.89
CA ASP A 291 13.74 0.04 4.94
C ASP A 291 14.07 -0.49 6.33
N LYS A 292 14.86 0.31 7.03
CA LYS A 292 15.23 0.23 8.43
C LYS A 292 14.97 1.56 9.15
N THR A 293 13.98 2.31 8.65
CA THR A 293 13.56 3.58 9.22
C THR A 293 13.00 3.41 10.62
N GLU A 294 13.15 4.42 11.47
CA GLU A 294 12.66 4.42 12.85
C GLU A 294 11.20 4.87 12.95
N THR A 295 10.72 5.66 12.00
CA THR A 295 9.38 6.21 12.01
C THR A 295 8.52 5.65 10.86
N SER A 296 7.20 5.53 11.09
CA SER A 296 6.26 5.15 10.01
C SER A 296 6.23 6.20 8.89
N MET A 297 6.45 7.48 9.22
CA MET A 297 6.58 8.59 8.25
C MET A 297 7.79 8.39 7.34
N GLY A 298 8.96 8.05 7.91
CA GLY A 298 10.17 7.73 7.16
C GLY A 298 9.97 6.52 6.24
N SER A 299 9.31 5.45 6.72
CA SER A 299 9.02 4.28 5.88
C SER A 299 8.14 4.62 4.68
N ARG A 300 7.10 5.45 4.84
CA ARG A 300 6.27 5.94 3.74
C ARG A 300 7.07 6.81 2.77
N MET A 301 7.89 7.70 3.29
CA MET A 301 8.76 8.58 2.50
C MET A 301 9.78 7.77 1.70
N LEU A 302 10.44 6.77 2.30
CA LEU A 302 11.39 5.91 1.60
C LEU A 302 10.72 5.10 0.48
N ARG A 303 9.52 4.57 0.75
CA ARG A 303 8.70 3.91 -0.29
C ARG A 303 8.44 4.88 -1.44
N ARG A 304 8.03 6.11 -1.16
CA ARG A 304 7.80 7.14 -2.18
C ARG A 304 9.08 7.44 -2.97
N TRP A 305 10.24 7.53 -2.32
CA TRP A 305 11.51 7.74 -3.02
C TRP A 305 11.88 6.59 -3.98
N ILE A 306 11.59 5.34 -3.60
CA ILE A 306 11.80 4.18 -4.48
C ILE A 306 10.84 4.21 -5.68
N GLU A 307 9.60 4.64 -5.47
CA GLU A 307 8.58 4.76 -6.52
C GLU A 307 8.79 5.99 -7.42
N GLU A 308 9.47 7.03 -6.92
CA GLU A 308 9.73 8.31 -7.56
C GLU A 308 11.24 8.66 -7.54
N PRO A 309 12.12 7.87 -8.23
CA PRO A 309 13.54 8.20 -8.27
C PRO A 309 13.76 9.52 -9.02
N LEU A 310 14.72 10.32 -8.55
CA LEU A 310 14.99 11.64 -9.09
C LEU A 310 15.74 11.55 -10.43
N VAL A 311 15.45 12.48 -11.35
CA VAL A 311 16.24 12.67 -12.60
C VAL A 311 17.16 13.91 -12.52
N ASN A 312 16.97 14.76 -11.52
CA ASN A 312 17.80 15.94 -11.34
C ASN A 312 19.07 15.58 -10.58
N LYS A 313 20.21 15.68 -11.25
CA LYS A 313 21.56 15.39 -10.72
C LYS A 313 21.88 16.16 -9.45
N GLU A 314 21.50 17.43 -9.37
CA GLU A 314 21.78 18.28 -8.21
C GLU A 314 21.04 17.77 -6.97
N LYS A 315 19.72 17.47 -7.11
CA LYS A 315 18.91 16.93 -6.02
C LYS A 315 19.43 15.57 -5.54
N ILE A 316 19.84 14.70 -6.46
CA ILE A 316 20.43 13.41 -6.13
C ILE A 316 21.74 13.61 -5.36
N THR A 317 22.61 14.50 -5.84
CA THR A 317 23.90 14.82 -5.22
C THR A 317 23.70 15.39 -3.81
N LEU A 318 22.70 16.24 -3.59
CA LEU A 318 22.36 16.76 -2.25
C LEU A 318 22.01 15.63 -1.28
N ARG A 319 21.20 14.66 -1.70
CA ARG A 319 20.87 13.48 -0.86
C ARG A 319 22.12 12.64 -0.59
N LEU A 320 22.89 12.30 -1.62
CA LEU A 320 24.12 11.51 -1.48
C LEU A 320 25.13 12.15 -0.52
N ASN A 321 25.29 13.46 -0.55
CA ASN A 321 26.21 14.18 0.34
C ASN A 321 25.70 14.15 1.79
N ALA A 322 24.39 14.22 2.01
CA ALA A 322 23.81 14.09 3.34
C ALA A 322 23.96 12.68 3.90
N VAL A 323 23.74 11.66 3.05
CA VAL A 323 23.98 10.25 3.41
C VAL A 323 25.45 10.01 3.71
N GLU A 324 26.38 10.57 2.92
CA GLU A 324 27.84 10.45 3.14
C GLU A 324 28.27 11.03 4.48
N GLU A 325 27.74 12.18 4.88
CA GLU A 325 28.06 12.82 6.15
C GLU A 325 27.68 11.92 7.33
N LEU A 326 26.45 11.37 7.31
CA LEU A 326 26.00 10.44 8.35
C LEU A 326 26.67 9.06 8.26
N PHE A 327 27.05 8.62 7.08
CA PHE A 327 27.81 7.37 6.89
C PHE A 327 29.21 7.47 7.47
N ASN A 328 29.88 8.60 7.35
CA ASN A 328 31.24 8.83 7.86
C ASN A 328 31.28 9.11 9.37
N ASP A 329 30.17 9.57 9.97
CA ASP A 329 30.04 9.79 11.42
C ASP A 329 28.98 8.87 12.03
N LEU A 330 29.41 7.66 12.41
CA LEU A 330 28.53 6.65 13.01
C LEU A 330 27.87 7.12 14.31
N SER A 331 28.61 7.86 15.13
CA SER A 331 28.09 8.34 16.40
C SER A 331 26.96 9.36 16.19
N LEU A 332 27.10 10.22 15.18
CA LEU A 332 26.08 11.18 14.79
C LEU A 332 24.84 10.45 14.27
N ASN A 333 25.00 9.45 13.40
CA ASN A 333 23.90 8.69 12.82
C ASN A 333 23.15 7.86 13.87
N ASP A 334 23.86 7.18 14.77
CA ASP A 334 23.25 6.38 15.84
C ASP A 334 22.48 7.29 16.81
N SER A 335 23.05 8.45 17.18
CA SER A 335 22.36 9.43 18.01
C SER A 335 21.07 9.96 17.34
N LEU A 336 21.12 10.17 16.02
CA LEU A 336 19.96 10.62 15.25
C LEU A 336 18.88 9.52 15.19
N LYS A 337 19.26 8.27 14.96
CA LYS A 337 18.32 7.12 14.99
C LYS A 337 17.65 6.97 16.34
N GLU A 338 18.42 7.05 17.43
CA GLU A 338 17.86 6.97 18.80
C GLU A 338 16.88 8.12 19.07
N ALA A 339 17.19 9.33 18.63
CA ALA A 339 16.29 10.48 18.79
C ALA A 339 15.00 10.35 17.97
N LEU A 340 15.06 9.71 16.78
CA LEU A 340 13.92 9.47 15.88
C LEU A 340 13.02 8.33 16.36
N HIS A 341 13.57 7.33 17.06
CA HIS A 341 12.85 6.14 17.51
C HIS A 341 11.62 6.46 18.37
N ASP A 342 11.68 7.50 19.19
CA ASP A 342 10.59 7.89 20.09
C ASP A 342 9.59 8.87 19.44
N ILE A 343 9.71 9.14 18.14
CA ILE A 343 8.81 10.03 17.41
C ILE A 343 7.65 9.21 16.80
N TYR A 344 6.45 9.50 17.27
CA TYR A 344 5.22 8.91 16.76
C TYR A 344 4.84 9.47 15.38
N ASP A 345 3.87 8.85 14.73
CA ASP A 345 3.36 9.26 13.42
C ASP A 345 2.59 10.61 13.50
N ILE A 346 3.34 11.69 13.41
CA ILE A 346 2.79 13.06 13.48
C ILE A 346 1.78 13.28 12.36
N GLU A 347 2.06 12.83 11.12
CA GLU A 347 1.16 13.02 9.98
C GLU A 347 -0.22 12.42 10.25
N ARG A 348 -0.28 11.17 10.71
CA ARG A 348 -1.56 10.51 11.02
C ARG A 348 -2.24 11.07 12.27
N ILE A 349 -1.49 11.57 13.24
CA ILE A 349 -2.08 12.28 14.38
C ILE A 349 -2.77 13.57 13.88
N LEU A 350 -2.14 14.31 12.96
CA LEU A 350 -2.75 15.49 12.35
C LEU A 350 -4.00 15.13 11.54
N GLY A 351 -3.96 14.03 10.80
CA GLY A 351 -5.15 13.50 10.13
C GLY A 351 -6.30 13.19 11.09
N LYS A 352 -6.02 12.61 12.26
CA LYS A 352 -7.03 12.37 13.30
C LYS A 352 -7.56 13.67 13.90
N ILE A 353 -6.72 14.67 14.11
CA ILE A 353 -7.10 16.01 14.63
C ILE A 353 -8.07 16.67 13.63
N SER A 354 -7.70 16.72 12.36
CA SER A 354 -8.51 17.30 11.30
C SER A 354 -9.86 16.57 11.12
N ASN A 355 -9.86 15.24 11.19
CA ASN A 355 -11.07 14.41 11.17
C ASN A 355 -11.89 14.47 12.46
N LYS A 356 -11.50 15.28 13.44
CA LYS A 356 -12.13 15.40 14.77
C LYS A 356 -12.20 14.10 15.59
N ASN A 357 -11.35 13.12 15.26
CA ASN A 357 -11.30 11.79 15.86
C ASN A 357 -10.13 11.60 16.85
N ALA A 358 -9.22 12.58 16.94
CA ALA A 358 -8.09 12.50 17.87
C ALA A 358 -8.57 12.48 19.32
N ASN A 359 -8.03 11.59 20.11
CA ASN A 359 -8.25 11.46 21.55
C ASN A 359 -7.07 12.07 22.36
N ALA A 360 -7.17 12.05 23.67
CA ALA A 360 -6.15 12.63 24.53
C ALA A 360 -4.80 11.89 24.46
N LYS A 361 -4.79 10.59 24.22
CA LYS A 361 -3.55 9.83 24.00
C LYS A 361 -2.85 10.20 22.70
N ASP A 362 -3.61 10.50 21.63
CA ASP A 362 -3.04 11.01 20.39
C ASP A 362 -2.33 12.37 20.62
N LEU A 363 -2.89 13.25 21.44
CA LEU A 363 -2.25 14.52 21.80
C LEU A 363 -1.02 14.33 22.70
N ILE A 364 -0.99 13.34 23.58
CA ILE A 364 0.21 12.97 24.35
C ILE A 364 1.29 12.41 23.43
N ALA A 365 0.94 11.55 22.48
CA ALA A 365 1.90 11.06 21.47
C ALA A 365 2.48 12.21 20.64
N LEU A 366 1.66 13.19 20.25
CA LEU A 366 2.12 14.40 19.59
C LEU A 366 3.07 15.21 20.49
N LYS A 367 2.69 15.45 21.75
CA LYS A 367 3.54 16.15 22.74
C LYS A 367 4.91 15.46 22.88
N THR A 368 4.90 14.13 23.04
CA THR A 368 6.13 13.33 23.16
C THR A 368 7.03 13.51 21.95
N SER A 369 6.44 13.44 20.75
CA SER A 369 7.16 13.62 19.49
C SER A 369 7.77 15.03 19.38
N ILE A 370 6.98 16.07 19.65
CA ILE A 370 7.45 17.47 19.64
C ILE A 370 8.58 17.65 20.65
N GLY A 371 8.48 17.04 21.82
CA GLY A 371 9.50 17.12 22.87
C GLY A 371 10.87 16.56 22.47
N LYS A 372 10.93 15.71 21.43
CA LYS A 372 12.18 15.16 20.89
C LYS A 372 12.82 16.04 19.80
N ILE A 373 12.05 16.91 19.16
CA ILE A 373 12.51 17.74 18.04
C ILE A 373 13.73 18.61 18.41
N PRO A 374 13.79 19.29 19.56
CA PRO A 374 14.98 20.05 19.94
C PRO A 374 16.25 19.19 20.01
N ASN A 375 16.14 17.93 20.43
CA ASN A 375 17.26 17.00 20.43
C ASN A 375 17.71 16.65 19.02
N VAL A 376 16.76 16.29 18.13
CA VAL A 376 17.05 16.04 16.71
C VAL A 376 17.74 17.24 16.07
N LYS A 377 17.22 18.45 16.32
CA LYS A 377 17.80 19.70 15.81
C LYS A 377 19.22 19.95 16.32
N GLY A 378 19.46 19.72 17.61
CA GLY A 378 20.79 19.84 18.20
C GLY A 378 21.81 18.85 17.63
N ILE A 379 21.39 17.62 17.30
CA ILE A 379 22.26 16.62 16.69
C ILE A 379 22.75 17.08 15.31
N ILE A 380 21.87 17.65 14.49
CA ILE A 380 22.22 18.09 13.12
C ILE A 380 22.77 19.52 13.04
N GLU A 381 22.95 20.22 14.17
CA GLU A 381 23.40 21.63 14.22
C GLU A 381 24.73 21.85 13.53
N ASN A 382 25.68 20.94 13.73
CA ASN A 382 27.05 21.04 13.23
C ASN A 382 27.27 20.34 11.89
N CYS A 383 26.23 19.81 11.26
CA CYS A 383 26.32 19.17 9.96
C CYS A 383 26.76 20.15 8.88
N THR A 384 27.51 19.64 7.90
CA THR A 384 28.15 20.46 6.87
C THR A 384 27.43 20.41 5.54
N SER A 385 26.73 19.29 5.23
CA SER A 385 25.97 19.13 3.98
C SER A 385 24.85 20.16 3.86
N SER A 386 24.63 20.64 2.65
CA SER A 386 23.64 21.69 2.38
C SER A 386 22.22 21.24 2.74
N LEU A 387 21.91 19.95 2.56
CA LEU A 387 20.58 19.41 2.84
C LEU A 387 20.32 19.37 4.34
N LEU A 388 21.26 18.86 5.15
CA LEU A 388 21.10 18.79 6.61
C LEU A 388 21.09 20.20 7.24
N LYS A 389 21.87 21.15 6.71
CA LYS A 389 21.78 22.56 7.12
C LYS A 389 20.41 23.16 6.84
N ASN A 390 19.83 22.85 5.68
CA ASN A 390 18.50 23.32 5.32
C ASN A 390 17.44 22.72 6.27
N TYR A 391 17.57 21.46 6.62
CA TYR A 391 16.68 20.83 7.60
C TYR A 391 16.84 21.45 8.98
N HIS A 392 18.05 21.66 9.46
CA HIS A 392 18.29 22.34 10.73
C HIS A 392 17.64 23.73 10.79
N HIS A 393 17.75 24.51 9.70
CA HIS A 393 17.20 25.86 9.62
C HIS A 393 15.67 25.87 9.63
N ASN A 394 15.03 24.92 8.93
CA ASN A 394 13.59 24.89 8.75
C ASN A 394 12.84 24.03 9.78
N LEU A 395 13.56 23.26 10.60
CA LEU A 395 12.97 22.46 11.66
C LEU A 395 12.48 23.37 12.79
N ASP A 396 11.18 23.42 12.96
CA ASP A 396 10.52 24.22 14.02
C ASP A 396 10.46 23.42 15.32
N ASP A 397 10.90 24.00 16.41
CA ASP A 397 10.90 23.37 17.73
C ASP A 397 9.50 23.19 18.32
N LEU A 398 8.48 23.88 17.78
CA LEU A 398 7.06 23.80 18.16
C LEU A 398 6.84 23.94 19.67
N ARG A 399 7.68 24.78 20.34
CA ARG A 399 7.74 24.89 21.79
C ARG A 399 6.43 25.38 22.39
N ASP A 400 5.75 26.27 21.72
CA ASP A 400 4.44 26.82 22.10
C ASP A 400 3.36 25.71 22.18
N ILE A 401 3.34 24.83 21.21
CA ILE A 401 2.41 23.67 21.16
C ILE A 401 2.79 22.64 22.23
N TYR A 402 4.08 22.36 22.39
CA TYR A 402 4.55 21.49 23.46
C TYR A 402 4.11 22.00 24.84
N ASP A 403 4.33 23.28 25.13
CA ASP A 403 4.00 23.89 26.41
C ASP A 403 2.48 23.92 26.65
N LEU A 404 1.67 24.11 25.61
CA LEU A 404 0.22 23.99 25.69
C LEU A 404 -0.20 22.59 26.13
N LEU A 405 0.28 21.57 25.41
CA LEU A 405 -0.08 20.17 25.65
C LEU A 405 0.46 19.69 27.02
N GLU A 406 1.69 20.11 27.39
CA GLU A 406 2.30 19.77 28.66
C GLU A 406 1.51 20.32 29.85
N LYS A 407 0.99 21.55 29.74
CA LYS A 407 0.22 22.22 30.81
C LYS A 407 -1.23 21.68 30.87
N SER A 408 -1.79 21.25 29.76
CA SER A 408 -3.23 21.01 29.66
C SER A 408 -3.64 19.54 29.79
N ILE A 409 -2.93 18.60 29.17
CA ILE A 409 -3.34 17.19 29.07
C ILE A 409 -2.63 16.35 30.13
N LYS A 410 -3.36 15.43 30.79
CA LYS A 410 -2.79 14.47 31.72
C LYS A 410 -1.80 13.54 31.04
N GLU A 411 -0.82 13.01 31.77
CA GLU A 411 0.18 12.05 31.27
C GLU A 411 -0.47 10.72 30.86
N ASP A 412 -1.41 10.22 31.62
CA ASP A 412 -2.18 9.01 31.32
C ASP A 412 -3.69 9.33 31.31
N PRO A 413 -4.19 9.92 30.23
CA PRO A 413 -5.59 10.32 30.14
C PRO A 413 -6.47 9.11 29.84
N SER A 414 -7.77 9.24 30.15
CA SER A 414 -8.79 8.26 29.76
C SER A 414 -8.80 8.05 28.23
N LEU A 415 -9.07 6.80 27.82
CA LEU A 415 -9.23 6.44 26.40
C LEU A 415 -10.45 7.10 25.76
N THR A 416 -11.52 7.21 26.57
CA THR A 416 -12.81 7.72 26.11
C THR A 416 -12.98 9.16 26.58
N LEU A 417 -13.10 10.09 25.64
CA LEU A 417 -13.23 11.52 25.95
C LEU A 417 -14.42 11.85 26.87
N LYS A 418 -15.50 11.07 26.80
CA LYS A 418 -16.71 11.28 27.60
C LYS A 418 -16.60 10.81 29.04
N ASP A 419 -15.62 10.01 29.37
CA ASP A 419 -15.43 9.52 30.75
C ASP A 419 -14.73 10.53 31.67
N GLY A 420 -14.23 11.63 31.09
CA GLY A 420 -13.45 12.65 31.78
C GLY A 420 -12.02 12.18 32.08
N ASP A 421 -11.36 12.82 33.01
CA ASP A 421 -9.98 12.57 33.43
C ASP A 421 -8.95 12.84 32.31
N LEU A 422 -9.16 13.95 31.59
CA LEU A 422 -8.37 14.35 30.43
C LEU A 422 -7.39 15.47 30.76
N ILE A 423 -7.78 16.43 31.58
CA ILE A 423 -7.10 17.71 31.80
C ILE A 423 -6.22 17.63 33.05
N LYS A 424 -5.01 18.24 33.04
CA LYS A 424 -4.11 18.31 34.18
C LYS A 424 -4.70 19.19 35.30
N ASP A 425 -4.35 18.87 36.56
CA ASP A 425 -4.67 19.68 37.69
C ASP A 425 -3.95 21.04 37.58
N GLY A 426 -4.65 22.12 37.95
CA GLY A 426 -4.12 23.47 37.88
C GLY A 426 -4.22 24.16 36.51
N PHE A 427 -4.73 23.48 35.47
CA PHE A 427 -4.94 24.07 34.15
C PHE A 427 -6.19 24.98 34.12
N ASN A 428 -7.27 24.51 34.75
CA ASN A 428 -8.52 25.27 34.84
C ASN A 428 -9.11 25.21 36.24
N GLY A 429 -9.31 26.39 36.85
CA GLY A 429 -9.80 26.51 38.24
C GLY A 429 -11.17 25.88 38.45
N GLU A 430 -12.08 25.96 37.49
CA GLU A 430 -13.42 25.36 37.60
C GLU A 430 -13.37 23.82 37.61
N ILE A 431 -12.49 23.23 36.81
CA ILE A 431 -12.22 21.79 36.84
C ILE A 431 -11.67 21.37 38.20
N ASP A 432 -10.73 22.14 38.77
CA ASP A 432 -10.13 21.85 40.07
C ASP A 432 -11.16 21.94 41.19
N GLU A 433 -12.02 22.94 41.16
CA GLU A 433 -13.15 23.04 42.10
C GLU A 433 -14.13 21.85 42.02
N LEU A 434 -14.49 21.46 40.82
CA LEU A 434 -15.38 20.29 40.62
C LEU A 434 -14.72 18.97 41.05
N ARG A 435 -13.41 18.79 40.83
CA ARG A 435 -12.63 17.65 41.35
C ARG A 435 -12.61 17.60 42.86
N LEU A 436 -12.37 18.78 43.47
CA LEU A 436 -12.40 18.88 44.92
C LEU A 436 -13.78 18.55 45.47
N ALA A 437 -14.85 19.05 44.86
CA ALA A 437 -16.23 18.68 45.21
C ALA A 437 -16.50 17.18 45.07
N LYS A 438 -16.01 16.55 44.04
CA LYS A 438 -16.15 15.08 43.85
C LYS A 438 -15.33 14.31 44.89
N THR A 439 -14.16 14.75 45.27
CA THR A 439 -13.33 14.13 46.32
C THR A 439 -13.98 14.29 47.67
N ASN A 440 -14.37 15.52 48.06
CA ASN A 440 -15.06 15.77 49.28
C ASN A 440 -16.38 15.00 49.38
N GLY A 441 -17.07 14.80 48.29
CA GLY A 441 -18.28 13.95 48.23
C GLY A 441 -18.04 12.49 48.57
N LYS A 442 -16.88 11.89 48.21
CA LYS A 442 -16.51 10.56 48.69
C LYS A 442 -16.29 10.51 50.21
N ASP A 443 -15.68 11.56 50.75
CA ASP A 443 -15.49 11.70 52.20
C ASP A 443 -16.83 11.89 52.93
N TRP A 444 -17.76 12.62 52.34
CA TRP A 444 -19.11 12.78 52.85
C TRP A 444 -19.89 11.45 52.89
N ILE A 445 -19.76 10.61 51.83
CA ILE A 445 -20.34 9.28 51.79
C ILE A 445 -19.72 8.39 52.86
N SER A 446 -18.39 8.39 53.03
CA SER A 446 -17.72 7.63 54.07
C SER A 446 -18.13 8.08 55.47
N SER A 447 -18.28 9.40 55.68
CA SER A 447 -18.73 9.98 56.91
C SER A 447 -20.21 9.64 57.22
N LEU A 448 -21.04 9.64 56.17
CA LEU A 448 -22.44 9.17 56.28
C LEU A 448 -22.48 7.70 56.63
N GLU A 449 -21.69 6.83 55.95
CA GLU A 449 -21.60 5.41 56.26
C GLU A 449 -21.25 5.16 57.74
N ASN A 450 -20.25 5.87 58.26
CA ASN A 450 -19.85 5.75 59.66
C ASN A 450 -20.93 6.25 60.62
N ARG A 451 -21.55 7.41 60.37
CA ARG A 451 -22.67 7.92 61.13
C ARG A 451 -23.88 6.98 61.16
N GLU A 452 -24.22 6.41 60.00
CA GLU A 452 -25.32 5.46 59.91
C GLU A 452 -24.99 4.12 60.57
N ARG A 453 -23.70 3.68 60.58
CA ARG A 453 -23.26 2.52 61.39
C ARG A 453 -23.36 2.77 62.89
N GLU A 454 -22.96 3.96 63.36
CA GLU A 454 -23.08 4.34 64.76
C GLU A 454 -24.55 4.45 65.19
N PHE A 455 -25.35 5.11 64.34
CA PHE A 455 -26.75 5.35 64.63
C PHE A 455 -27.60 4.07 64.71
N THR A 456 -27.34 3.13 63.78
CA THR A 456 -28.07 1.85 63.70
C THR A 456 -27.45 0.74 64.54
N GLY A 457 -26.20 0.88 64.96
CA GLY A 457 -25.40 -0.17 65.60
C GLY A 457 -25.01 -1.33 64.66
N ILE A 458 -25.28 -1.20 63.34
CA ILE A 458 -25.05 -2.25 62.33
C ILE A 458 -23.63 -2.09 61.74
N LYS A 459 -22.67 -2.86 62.26
CA LYS A 459 -21.27 -2.83 61.77
C LYS A 459 -21.10 -3.25 60.31
N SER A 460 -22.00 -4.05 59.80
CA SER A 460 -21.95 -4.56 58.40
C SER A 460 -22.65 -3.64 57.39
N LEU A 461 -23.23 -2.52 57.81
CA LEU A 461 -23.83 -1.54 56.93
C LEU A 461 -22.74 -0.97 55.94
N LYS A 462 -23.05 -0.91 54.68
CA LYS A 462 -22.19 -0.36 53.63
C LYS A 462 -22.97 0.58 52.73
N VAL A 463 -22.36 1.69 52.35
CA VAL A 463 -22.86 2.51 51.26
C VAL A 463 -22.21 2.04 49.96
N GLY A 464 -23.01 1.73 48.94
CA GLY A 464 -22.58 1.27 47.61
C GLY A 464 -23.19 2.11 46.51
N PHE A 465 -22.67 1.97 45.33
CA PHE A 465 -23.18 2.63 44.11
C PHE A 465 -23.58 1.59 43.05
N ASN A 466 -24.67 1.87 42.35
CA ASN A 466 -25.13 1.06 41.21
C ASN A 466 -25.57 1.99 40.09
N LYS A 467 -25.09 1.75 38.85
CA LYS A 467 -25.42 2.61 37.72
C LYS A 467 -26.92 2.80 37.44
N VAL A 468 -27.77 1.83 37.83
CA VAL A 468 -29.22 1.87 37.58
C VAL A 468 -29.97 2.55 38.71
N PHE A 469 -29.54 2.36 39.96
CA PHE A 469 -30.26 2.81 41.16
C PHE A 469 -29.56 3.92 41.94
N GLY A 470 -28.36 4.31 41.56
CA GLY A 470 -27.55 5.31 42.23
C GLY A 470 -26.90 4.78 43.53
N TYR A 471 -26.64 5.68 44.48
CA TYR A 471 -26.12 5.31 45.79
C TYR A 471 -27.18 4.67 46.67
N TYR A 472 -26.79 3.68 47.44
CA TYR A 472 -27.66 2.95 48.34
C TYR A 472 -26.92 2.51 49.59
N ILE A 473 -27.67 2.32 50.65
CA ILE A 473 -27.23 1.71 51.91
C ILE A 473 -27.64 0.25 51.87
N GLU A 474 -26.65 -0.65 51.95
CA GLU A 474 -26.91 -2.11 51.96
C GLU A 474 -26.87 -2.63 53.39
N ILE A 475 -27.95 -3.29 53.80
CA ILE A 475 -28.11 -3.90 55.12
C ILE A 475 -28.48 -5.37 54.94
N SER A 476 -27.75 -6.26 55.63
CA SER A 476 -28.02 -7.69 55.60
C SER A 476 -29.36 -7.98 56.30
N LYS A 477 -30.09 -8.98 55.80
CA LYS A 477 -31.40 -9.40 56.37
C LYS A 477 -31.35 -9.72 57.85
N ALA A 478 -30.22 -10.20 58.38
CA ALA A 478 -30.01 -10.51 59.77
C ALA A 478 -30.15 -9.29 60.72
N ASN A 479 -29.97 -8.06 60.17
CA ASN A 479 -29.98 -6.82 60.97
C ASN A 479 -31.27 -5.99 60.77
N TYR A 480 -32.29 -6.57 60.20
CA TYR A 480 -33.53 -5.85 59.90
C TYR A 480 -34.23 -5.23 61.13
N SER A 481 -34.22 -5.95 62.27
CA SER A 481 -34.78 -5.44 63.48
C SER A 481 -34.15 -4.19 64.09
N SER A 482 -32.94 -3.81 63.58
CA SER A 482 -32.18 -2.64 64.00
C SER A 482 -32.38 -1.43 63.09
N ILE A 483 -33.25 -1.54 62.06
CA ILE A 483 -33.56 -0.43 61.18
C ILE A 483 -34.59 0.50 61.78
N PRO A 484 -34.37 1.79 62.03
CA PRO A 484 -35.33 2.72 62.54
C PRO A 484 -36.50 2.96 61.56
N GLU A 485 -37.71 2.96 62.04
CA GLU A 485 -38.90 3.25 61.25
C GLU A 485 -38.91 4.65 60.69
N GLY A 486 -39.24 4.80 59.36
CA GLY A 486 -39.44 6.08 58.68
C GLY A 486 -38.20 6.78 58.12
N ARG A 487 -36.97 6.33 58.43
CA ARG A 487 -35.73 6.96 57.93
C ARG A 487 -35.24 6.39 56.61
N TYR A 488 -35.36 5.06 56.45
CA TYR A 488 -34.86 4.31 55.33
C TYR A 488 -35.98 3.99 54.33
N ILE A 489 -35.78 4.46 53.10
CA ILE A 489 -36.73 4.13 51.99
C ILE A 489 -36.17 2.96 51.23
N ARG A 490 -36.89 1.86 51.16
CA ARG A 490 -36.51 0.65 50.49
C ARG A 490 -36.47 0.82 48.98
N LYS A 491 -35.37 0.43 48.35
CA LYS A 491 -35.16 0.51 46.87
C LYS A 491 -35.13 -0.86 46.22
N GLN A 492 -34.40 -1.82 46.79
CA GLN A 492 -34.22 -3.13 46.19
C GLN A 492 -34.04 -4.23 47.23
N THR A 493 -34.62 -5.39 46.97
CA THR A 493 -34.44 -6.60 47.78
C THR A 493 -33.49 -7.56 47.07
N LEU A 494 -32.47 -8.03 47.77
CA LEU A 494 -31.53 -9.07 47.34
C LEU A 494 -31.79 -10.35 48.14
N ALA A 495 -31.16 -11.47 47.75
CA ALA A 495 -31.30 -12.73 48.46
C ALA A 495 -30.93 -12.65 49.95
N ASN A 496 -29.80 -11.98 50.27
CA ASN A 496 -29.25 -11.91 51.63
C ASN A 496 -29.17 -10.50 52.22
N ALA A 497 -29.57 -9.45 51.50
CA ALA A 497 -29.50 -8.05 51.92
C ALA A 497 -30.63 -7.23 51.31
N GLU A 498 -30.83 -6.05 51.79
CA GLU A 498 -31.70 -5.03 51.19
C GLU A 498 -30.99 -3.72 51.04
N ARG A 499 -31.43 -3.00 50.02
CA ARG A 499 -30.85 -1.69 49.65
C ARG A 499 -31.86 -0.61 49.95
N PHE A 500 -31.39 0.38 50.68
CA PHE A 500 -32.17 1.54 51.14
C PHE A 500 -31.54 2.84 50.65
N ILE A 501 -32.35 3.90 50.68
CA ILE A 501 -31.89 5.28 50.54
C ILE A 501 -32.40 6.09 51.73
N THR A 502 -31.63 7.13 52.05
CA THR A 502 -32.05 8.19 52.98
C THR A 502 -32.13 9.51 52.22
N PRO A 503 -32.96 10.49 52.70
CA PRO A 503 -32.99 11.83 52.08
C PRO A 503 -31.63 12.49 52.03
N GLU A 504 -30.79 12.35 53.06
CA GLU A 504 -29.44 12.86 53.11
C GLU A 504 -28.52 12.22 52.06
N LEU A 505 -28.60 10.88 51.90
CA LEU A 505 -27.83 10.18 50.87
C LEU A 505 -28.24 10.64 49.47
N LYS A 506 -29.53 10.91 49.25
CA LYS A 506 -30.03 11.38 47.97
C LYS A 506 -29.55 12.80 47.65
N GLU A 507 -29.51 13.70 48.65
CA GLU A 507 -28.97 15.04 48.46
C GLU A 507 -27.47 15.04 48.14
N ILE A 508 -26.68 14.19 48.81
CA ILE A 508 -25.26 13.99 48.53
C ILE A 508 -25.08 13.41 47.13
N GLU A 509 -25.91 12.45 46.74
CA GLU A 509 -25.90 11.84 45.41
C GLU A 509 -26.17 12.87 44.32
N GLU A 510 -27.20 13.69 44.44
CA GLU A 510 -27.53 14.73 43.43
C GLU A 510 -26.39 15.75 43.27
N LYS A 511 -25.74 16.16 44.37
CA LYS A 511 -24.55 17.04 44.29
C LYS A 511 -23.37 16.37 43.66
N LEU A 512 -23.10 15.10 43.94
CA LEU A 512 -21.98 14.32 43.43
C LEU A 512 -22.14 14.00 41.96
N LEU A 513 -23.29 13.49 41.54
CA LEU A 513 -23.58 13.14 40.16
C LEU A 513 -23.58 14.41 39.28
N GLY A 514 -24.21 15.47 39.75
CA GLY A 514 -24.21 16.75 39.05
C GLY A 514 -22.81 17.35 38.87
N ALA A 515 -21.96 17.27 39.90
CA ALA A 515 -20.57 17.69 39.81
C ALA A 515 -19.74 16.81 38.84
N SER A 516 -19.96 15.49 38.86
CA SER A 516 -19.29 14.54 38.00
C SER A 516 -19.66 14.72 36.52
N GLU A 517 -20.94 14.91 36.22
CA GLU A 517 -21.42 15.14 34.84
C GLU A 517 -20.90 16.48 34.31
N LYS A 518 -20.96 17.55 35.12
CA LYS A 518 -20.40 18.86 34.76
C LYS A 518 -18.90 18.80 34.54
N LEU A 519 -18.17 18.08 35.41
CA LEU A 519 -16.72 17.87 35.26
C LEU A 519 -16.39 17.21 33.93
N CYS A 520 -17.03 16.08 33.60
CA CYS A 520 -16.79 15.38 32.35
C CYS A 520 -17.12 16.24 31.12
N SER A 521 -18.23 16.99 31.16
CA SER A 521 -18.60 17.90 30.07
C SER A 521 -17.59 19.03 29.91
N LEU A 522 -17.16 19.66 31.00
CA LEU A 522 -16.20 20.77 30.94
C LEU A 522 -14.81 20.29 30.49
N GLU A 523 -14.35 19.13 30.96
CA GLU A 523 -13.10 18.53 30.49
C GLU A 523 -13.16 18.19 28.99
N TYR A 524 -14.31 17.72 28.52
CA TYR A 524 -14.53 17.47 27.10
C TYR A 524 -14.47 18.75 26.26
N ASP A 525 -15.16 19.80 26.69
CA ASP A 525 -15.19 21.07 25.97
C ASP A 525 -13.79 21.71 25.91
N ILE A 526 -13.08 21.75 27.04
CA ILE A 526 -11.69 22.25 27.09
C ILE A 526 -10.75 21.39 26.22
N PHE A 527 -10.93 20.07 26.19
CA PHE A 527 -10.18 19.20 25.32
C PHE A 527 -10.42 19.55 23.84
N LEU A 528 -11.68 19.84 23.46
CA LEU A 528 -11.98 20.28 22.10
C LEU A 528 -11.29 21.59 21.75
N ASP A 529 -11.24 22.56 22.67
CA ASP A 529 -10.55 23.84 22.48
C ASP A 529 -9.05 23.65 22.30
N ILE A 530 -8.42 22.80 23.10
CA ILE A 530 -6.99 22.46 22.97
C ILE A 530 -6.72 21.79 21.62
N ARG A 531 -7.56 20.84 21.22
CA ARG A 531 -7.43 20.16 19.92
C ARG A 531 -7.57 21.16 18.75
N ASN A 532 -8.52 22.07 18.82
CA ASN A 532 -8.72 23.11 17.81
C ASN A 532 -7.52 24.08 17.77
N GLU A 533 -6.92 24.40 18.93
CA GLU A 533 -5.73 25.25 18.96
C GLU A 533 -4.53 24.54 18.30
N VAL A 534 -4.32 23.25 18.55
CA VAL A 534 -3.31 22.46 17.84
C VAL A 534 -3.58 22.44 16.33
N GLU A 535 -4.86 22.32 15.94
CA GLU A 535 -5.28 22.34 14.54
C GLU A 535 -4.92 23.64 13.81
N ASN A 536 -4.96 24.78 14.50
CA ASN A 536 -4.55 26.09 13.94
C ASN A 536 -3.08 26.14 13.51
N HIS A 537 -2.26 25.21 14.00
CA HIS A 537 -0.82 25.12 13.72
C HIS A 537 -0.45 23.97 12.78
N ILE A 538 -1.40 23.39 12.04
CA ILE A 538 -1.21 22.21 11.18
C ILE A 538 -0.09 22.43 10.17
N ASP A 539 0.05 23.60 9.55
CA ASP A 539 1.11 23.87 8.55
C ASP A 539 2.52 23.69 9.11
N ARG A 540 2.77 24.23 10.30
CA ARG A 540 4.05 24.12 11.01
C ARG A 540 4.35 22.65 11.35
N LEU A 541 3.35 21.95 11.87
CA LEU A 541 3.44 20.53 12.24
C LEU A 541 3.69 19.65 11.03
N LYS A 542 3.01 19.89 9.90
CA LYS A 542 3.25 19.15 8.63
C LYS A 542 4.66 19.36 8.10
N THR A 543 5.12 20.62 8.08
CA THR A 543 6.48 20.93 7.62
C THR A 543 7.52 20.21 8.47
N THR A 544 7.36 20.24 9.79
CA THR A 544 8.23 19.55 10.73
C THR A 544 8.19 18.03 10.52
N ALA A 545 6.99 17.44 10.38
CA ALA A 545 6.82 16.00 10.12
C ALA A 545 7.52 15.56 8.83
N LYS A 546 7.40 16.34 7.76
CA LYS A 546 8.09 16.08 6.48
C LYS A 546 9.61 16.08 6.64
N ILE A 547 10.17 17.08 7.34
CA ILE A 547 11.61 17.15 7.61
C ILE A 547 12.08 15.94 8.44
N ILE A 548 11.32 15.55 9.45
CA ILE A 548 11.63 14.35 10.26
C ILE A 548 11.61 13.09 9.40
N ALA A 549 10.62 12.92 8.52
CA ALA A 549 10.52 11.78 7.62
C ALA A 549 11.72 11.72 6.64
N GLU A 550 12.12 12.86 6.09
CA GLU A 550 13.28 12.96 5.19
C GLU A 550 14.60 12.69 5.94
N LEU A 551 14.76 13.21 7.18
CA LEU A 551 15.92 12.93 8.03
C LEU A 551 16.01 11.44 8.36
N ASP A 552 14.89 10.82 8.70
CA ASP A 552 14.83 9.37 8.95
C ASP A 552 15.25 8.56 7.71
N CYS A 553 14.81 8.97 6.52
CA CYS A 553 15.26 8.34 5.27
C CYS A 553 16.77 8.47 5.05
N ILE A 554 17.34 9.67 5.24
CA ILE A 554 18.79 9.91 5.05
C ILE A 554 19.61 9.10 6.06
N SER A 555 19.22 9.15 7.35
CA SER A 555 19.84 8.35 8.41
C SER A 555 19.77 6.85 8.14
N ASN A 556 18.60 6.39 7.72
CA ASN A 556 18.37 5.01 7.34
C ASN A 556 19.25 4.55 6.16
N LEU A 557 19.34 5.36 5.09
CA LEU A 557 20.18 5.02 3.94
C LEU A 557 21.67 4.94 4.31
N ALA A 558 22.15 5.81 5.21
CA ALA A 558 23.51 5.75 5.74
C ALA A 558 23.73 4.47 6.57
N PHE A 559 22.79 4.11 7.44
CA PHE A 559 22.83 2.89 8.23
C PHE A 559 22.83 1.63 7.36
N VAL A 560 21.92 1.55 6.38
CA VAL A 560 21.82 0.40 5.46
C VAL A 560 23.08 0.27 4.60
N ALA A 561 23.67 1.38 4.19
CA ALA A 561 24.93 1.40 3.44
C ALA A 561 26.07 0.79 4.25
N LEU A 562 26.16 1.10 5.53
CA LEU A 562 27.15 0.53 6.43
C LEU A 562 26.92 -0.97 6.69
N GLU A 563 25.68 -1.36 6.97
CA GLU A 563 25.31 -2.76 7.25
C GLU A 563 25.64 -3.70 6.07
N ASN A 564 25.53 -3.19 4.82
CA ASN A 564 25.62 -4.01 3.62
C ASN A 564 26.84 -3.68 2.72
N ASP A 565 27.81 -2.94 3.24
CA ASP A 565 29.04 -2.57 2.52
C ASP A 565 28.72 -1.89 1.17
N PHE A 566 27.80 -0.91 1.17
CA PHE A 566 27.48 -0.10 -0.01
C PHE A 566 28.40 1.11 -0.09
N ILE A 567 28.65 1.58 -1.29
CA ILE A 567 29.54 2.72 -1.56
C ILE A 567 28.77 3.89 -2.15
N LYS A 568 29.30 5.11 -1.96
CA LYS A 568 28.80 6.31 -2.62
C LYS A 568 29.02 6.22 -4.13
N PRO A 569 28.00 6.29 -4.99
CA PRO A 569 28.18 6.38 -6.42
C PRO A 569 28.55 7.80 -6.86
N GLU A 570 29.30 7.91 -7.94
CA GLU A 570 29.45 9.14 -8.73
C GLU A 570 28.30 9.25 -9.72
N ILE A 571 27.85 10.48 -10.00
CA ILE A 571 26.74 10.73 -10.95
C ILE A 571 27.25 11.59 -12.10
N ASN A 572 26.90 11.16 -13.30
CA ASN A 572 27.19 11.90 -14.52
C ASN A 572 25.94 12.07 -15.41
N GLU A 573 26.05 12.92 -16.41
CA GLU A 573 25.06 13.13 -17.46
C GLU A 573 25.65 12.79 -18.85
N ASP A 574 26.86 12.22 -18.87
CA ASP A 574 27.60 11.93 -20.11
C ASP A 574 27.08 10.69 -20.82
N GLY A 575 26.17 9.97 -20.24
CA GLY A 575 25.55 8.78 -20.80
C GLY A 575 26.30 7.48 -20.49
N GLU A 576 27.45 7.51 -19.81
CA GLU A 576 28.20 6.33 -19.42
C GLU A 576 27.81 5.85 -18.02
N THR A 577 27.54 4.56 -17.90
CA THR A 577 27.38 3.87 -16.61
C THR A 577 28.45 2.81 -16.47
N LYS A 578 29.28 2.94 -15.42
CA LYS A 578 30.35 1.99 -15.09
C LYS A 578 30.20 1.52 -13.67
N ILE A 579 30.03 0.22 -13.48
CA ILE A 579 29.88 -0.43 -12.18
C ILE A 579 30.97 -1.51 -12.06
N GLU A 580 31.78 -1.46 -11.04
CA GLU A 580 32.81 -2.45 -10.75
C GLU A 580 32.35 -3.31 -9.56
N ASN A 581 32.39 -4.62 -9.71
CA ASN A 581 31.93 -5.59 -8.72
C ASN A 581 30.51 -5.31 -8.18
N GLY A 582 29.58 -5.03 -9.07
CA GLY A 582 28.19 -4.81 -8.71
C GLY A 582 27.56 -6.07 -8.10
N ARG A 583 26.67 -5.89 -7.12
CA ARG A 583 25.96 -6.96 -6.42
C ARG A 583 24.47 -6.69 -6.45
N HIS A 584 23.66 -7.76 -6.42
CA HIS A 584 22.21 -7.61 -6.35
C HIS A 584 21.76 -7.55 -4.89
N PRO A 585 21.28 -6.40 -4.35
CA PRO A 585 21.09 -6.19 -2.92
C PRO A 585 20.10 -7.18 -2.28
N VAL A 586 19.07 -7.58 -3.01
CA VAL A 586 18.05 -8.51 -2.51
C VAL A 586 18.58 -9.95 -2.55
N VAL A 587 19.17 -10.37 -3.68
CA VAL A 587 19.66 -11.75 -3.83
C VAL A 587 20.81 -12.01 -2.86
N GLU A 588 21.73 -11.07 -2.72
CA GLU A 588 22.85 -11.17 -1.78
C GLU A 588 22.36 -11.36 -0.32
N LYS A 589 21.24 -10.76 0.05
CA LYS A 589 20.68 -10.88 1.41
C LYS A 589 19.93 -12.20 1.64
N VAL A 590 19.51 -12.89 0.57
CA VAL A 590 18.77 -14.16 0.64
C VAL A 590 19.69 -15.37 0.64
N ILE A 591 20.79 -15.31 -0.12
CA ILE A 591 21.77 -16.40 -0.18
C ILE A 591 22.78 -16.30 0.98
N PRO A 592 23.50 -17.40 1.30
CA PRO A 592 24.54 -17.37 2.34
C PRO A 592 25.60 -16.29 2.05
N LYS A 593 26.06 -15.63 3.09
CA LYS A 593 27.03 -14.53 2.98
C LYS A 593 28.32 -15.02 2.30
N GLY A 594 28.74 -14.29 1.24
CA GLY A 594 29.94 -14.60 0.48
C GLY A 594 29.73 -15.52 -0.73
N GLU A 595 28.53 -16.01 -0.99
CA GLU A 595 28.21 -16.84 -2.17
C GLU A 595 27.78 -16.03 -3.38
N PHE A 596 27.50 -14.74 -3.24
CA PHE A 596 27.15 -13.88 -4.35
C PHE A 596 28.39 -13.57 -5.20
N ILE A 597 28.30 -13.76 -6.52
CA ILE A 597 29.39 -13.46 -7.46
C ILE A 597 29.16 -12.07 -8.04
N PRO A 598 30.02 -11.07 -7.69
CA PRO A 598 29.89 -9.71 -8.20
C PRO A 598 30.19 -9.63 -9.70
N ASN A 599 29.55 -8.70 -10.39
CA ASN A 599 29.72 -8.49 -11.81
C ASN A 599 30.01 -7.03 -12.16
N ASP A 600 30.83 -6.83 -13.19
CA ASP A 600 31.15 -5.54 -13.73
C ASP A 600 30.16 -5.18 -14.84
N THR A 601 29.93 -3.88 -15.04
CA THR A 601 29.05 -3.38 -16.10
C THR A 601 29.67 -2.12 -16.68
N ILE A 602 29.79 -2.06 -18.00
CA ILE A 602 30.12 -0.84 -18.73
C ILE A 602 29.09 -0.70 -19.84
N ILE A 603 28.29 0.34 -19.78
CA ILE A 603 27.28 0.63 -20.80
C ILE A 603 27.26 2.15 -21.05
N ASN A 604 27.25 2.54 -22.32
CA ASN A 604 27.30 3.94 -22.74
C ASN A 604 26.43 4.18 -23.97
N LYS A 605 26.50 5.37 -24.56
CA LYS A 605 25.71 5.70 -25.77
C LYS A 605 26.48 5.45 -27.10
N ASP A 606 27.73 5.01 -27.02
CA ASP A 606 28.64 4.85 -28.18
C ASP A 606 28.97 3.37 -28.43
N ASP A 607 30.09 2.91 -27.90
CA ASP A 607 30.67 1.60 -28.21
C ASP A 607 30.00 0.43 -27.52
N ASN A 608 29.38 0.69 -26.36
CA ASN A 608 28.69 -0.27 -25.49
C ASN A 608 27.22 0.13 -25.25
N GLN A 609 26.51 0.44 -26.31
CA GLN A 609 25.12 0.89 -26.23
C GLN A 609 24.17 -0.27 -25.93
N LEU A 610 24.36 -1.42 -26.57
CA LEU A 610 23.57 -2.61 -26.44
C LEU A 610 24.45 -3.82 -26.15
N LEU A 611 24.23 -4.44 -24.99
CA LEU A 611 24.97 -5.62 -24.56
C LEU A 611 24.14 -6.88 -24.81
N ILE A 612 24.54 -7.71 -25.74
CA ILE A 612 23.95 -9.03 -26.00
C ILE A 612 24.55 -10.01 -25.00
N ILE A 613 23.73 -10.57 -24.12
CA ILE A 613 24.17 -11.45 -23.06
C ILE A 613 23.70 -12.87 -23.35
N THR A 614 24.64 -13.74 -23.72
CA THR A 614 24.37 -15.14 -24.02
C THR A 614 24.69 -16.07 -22.85
N GLY A 615 24.12 -17.24 -22.83
CA GLY A 615 24.37 -18.28 -21.82
C GLY A 615 23.08 -19.00 -21.42
N PRO A 616 23.21 -20.11 -20.67
CA PRO A 616 22.05 -20.93 -20.31
C PRO A 616 21.12 -20.28 -19.30
N ASN A 617 19.89 -20.79 -19.19
CA ASN A 617 18.98 -20.42 -18.13
C ASN A 617 19.55 -20.84 -16.79
N MET A 618 19.18 -20.15 -15.71
CA MET A 618 19.72 -20.32 -14.36
C MET A 618 21.21 -19.91 -14.15
N ALA A 619 21.90 -19.46 -15.19
CA ALA A 619 23.28 -19.01 -15.08
C ALA A 619 23.42 -17.58 -14.51
N GLY A 620 22.29 -16.86 -14.28
CA GLY A 620 22.28 -15.55 -13.63
C GLY A 620 22.13 -14.33 -14.54
N LYS A 621 21.84 -14.51 -15.85
CA LYS A 621 21.63 -13.39 -16.80
C LYS A 621 20.59 -12.37 -16.32
N SER A 622 19.37 -12.84 -16.02
CA SER A 622 18.27 -11.97 -15.58
C SER A 622 18.56 -11.31 -14.23
N THR A 623 19.29 -12.00 -13.33
CA THR A 623 19.74 -11.42 -12.05
C THR A 623 20.73 -10.29 -12.27
N TYR A 624 21.68 -10.48 -13.20
CA TYR A 624 22.64 -9.45 -13.57
C TYR A 624 21.96 -8.21 -14.17
N MET A 625 21.02 -8.39 -15.08
CA MET A 625 20.29 -7.26 -15.66
C MET A 625 19.50 -6.48 -14.61
N ARG A 626 18.75 -7.21 -13.73
CA ARG A 626 18.04 -6.58 -12.63
C ARG A 626 18.97 -5.84 -11.68
N GLN A 627 20.15 -6.40 -11.39
CA GLN A 627 21.18 -5.75 -10.58
C GLN A 627 21.56 -4.38 -11.14
N VAL A 628 21.81 -4.26 -12.44
CA VAL A 628 22.16 -3.00 -13.08
C VAL A 628 21.05 -1.97 -12.94
N ALA A 629 19.80 -2.37 -13.19
CA ALA A 629 18.65 -1.49 -13.05
C ALA A 629 18.43 -1.04 -11.59
N ILE A 630 18.54 -1.96 -10.64
CA ILE A 630 18.37 -1.66 -9.20
C ILE A 630 19.49 -0.74 -8.70
N ILE A 631 20.74 -0.95 -9.09
CA ILE A 631 21.87 -0.09 -8.73
C ILE A 631 21.65 1.33 -9.30
N THR A 632 21.19 1.45 -10.55
CA THR A 632 20.86 2.74 -11.17
C THR A 632 19.73 3.44 -10.39
N LEU A 633 18.66 2.70 -10.04
CA LEU A 633 17.56 3.22 -9.25
C LEU A 633 18.01 3.66 -7.85
N MET A 634 18.81 2.85 -7.16
CA MET A 634 19.36 3.19 -5.82
C MET A 634 20.19 4.48 -5.88
N CYS A 635 20.99 4.65 -6.91
CA CYS A 635 21.72 5.89 -7.12
C CYS A 635 20.75 7.10 -7.24
N GLN A 636 19.70 6.98 -8.04
CA GLN A 636 18.76 8.09 -8.32
C GLN A 636 17.79 8.39 -7.16
N ILE A 637 17.63 7.50 -6.18
CA ILE A 637 16.95 7.86 -4.93
C ILE A 637 17.86 8.57 -3.93
N GLY A 638 19.18 8.65 -4.21
CA GLY A 638 20.20 9.21 -3.32
C GLY A 638 20.76 8.19 -2.33
N SER A 639 20.66 6.89 -2.60
CA SER A 639 21.24 5.81 -1.82
C SER A 639 22.66 5.48 -2.28
N PHE A 640 23.48 4.99 -1.37
CA PHE A 640 24.70 4.26 -1.71
C PHE A 640 24.33 2.94 -2.39
N VAL A 641 25.28 2.37 -3.15
CA VAL A 641 25.01 1.24 -4.03
C VAL A 641 25.91 0.03 -3.73
N PRO A 642 25.44 -1.19 -3.95
CA PRO A 642 26.17 -2.43 -3.73
C PRO A 642 27.22 -2.65 -4.84
N ALA A 643 28.35 -1.97 -4.77
CA ALA A 643 29.48 -2.10 -5.72
C ALA A 643 30.78 -1.78 -5.02
N SER A 644 31.94 -2.03 -5.68
CA SER A 644 33.24 -1.53 -5.21
C SER A 644 33.56 -0.14 -5.77
N LYS A 645 33.05 0.18 -6.94
CA LYS A 645 33.07 1.52 -7.56
C LYS A 645 31.88 1.65 -8.50
N ALA A 646 31.25 2.81 -8.54
CA ALA A 646 30.14 3.08 -9.44
C ALA A 646 30.16 4.53 -9.91
N ASN A 647 30.11 4.73 -11.25
CA ASN A 647 29.84 6.01 -11.89
C ASN A 647 28.62 5.81 -12.78
N ILE A 648 27.52 6.47 -12.43
CA ILE A 648 26.20 6.16 -12.99
C ILE A 648 25.65 7.38 -13.71
N SER A 649 25.28 7.18 -14.96
CA SER A 649 24.59 8.19 -15.75
C SER A 649 23.12 8.25 -15.36
N VAL A 650 22.59 9.46 -15.21
CA VAL A 650 21.17 9.69 -14.96
C VAL A 650 20.33 9.05 -16.06
N VAL A 651 19.28 8.35 -15.66
CA VAL A 651 18.32 7.65 -16.52
C VAL A 651 16.94 8.27 -16.32
N ASP A 652 16.26 8.55 -17.42
CA ASP A 652 14.90 9.12 -17.40
C ASP A 652 13.81 8.06 -17.26
N LYS A 653 14.04 6.85 -17.82
CA LYS A 653 13.08 5.74 -17.76
C LYS A 653 13.79 4.40 -17.64
N ILE A 654 13.20 3.48 -16.89
CA ILE A 654 13.61 2.07 -16.85
C ILE A 654 12.48 1.23 -17.40
N PHE A 655 12.81 0.44 -18.43
CA PHE A 655 11.90 -0.55 -18.99
C PHE A 655 12.47 -1.94 -18.84
N THR A 656 11.63 -2.90 -18.45
CA THR A 656 12.05 -4.29 -18.38
C THR A 656 11.04 -5.21 -19.04
N ARG A 657 11.55 -6.14 -19.83
CA ARG A 657 10.85 -7.31 -20.32
C ARG A 657 11.60 -8.54 -19.83
N ILE A 658 11.19 -9.10 -18.67
CA ILE A 658 11.85 -10.21 -17.99
C ILE A 658 10.82 -11.26 -17.62
N GLY A 659 10.99 -12.49 -18.15
CA GLY A 659 10.12 -13.64 -17.85
C GLY A 659 8.76 -13.59 -18.55
N ALA A 660 8.09 -14.73 -18.65
CA ALA A 660 6.72 -14.85 -19.15
C ALA A 660 5.75 -14.73 -17.96
N SER A 661 4.91 -13.71 -17.95
CA SER A 661 3.73 -13.69 -17.09
C SER A 661 2.54 -14.16 -17.92
N ASP A 662 1.96 -15.31 -17.56
CA ASP A 662 0.70 -15.76 -18.13
C ASP A 662 -0.41 -14.81 -17.70
N ASP A 663 -0.98 -14.08 -18.64
CA ASP A 663 -2.21 -13.30 -18.42
C ASP A 663 -3.43 -14.17 -18.73
N LEU A 664 -3.65 -15.17 -17.88
CA LEU A 664 -4.82 -16.06 -17.98
C LEU A 664 -6.15 -15.30 -17.86
N ALA A 665 -6.17 -14.20 -17.12
CA ALA A 665 -7.37 -13.40 -16.89
C ALA A 665 -7.75 -12.54 -18.12
N GLY A 666 -6.76 -12.06 -18.87
CA GLY A 666 -6.96 -11.26 -20.09
C GLY A 666 -7.15 -12.07 -21.36
N GLY A 667 -6.98 -13.40 -21.33
CA GLY A 667 -7.14 -14.30 -22.48
C GLY A 667 -6.12 -14.04 -23.60
N LYS A 668 -5.02 -13.34 -23.33
CA LYS A 668 -3.95 -13.06 -24.29
C LYS A 668 -2.90 -14.17 -24.22
N SER A 669 -2.37 -14.60 -25.38
CA SER A 669 -1.24 -15.52 -25.39
C SER A 669 0.01 -14.84 -24.78
N THR A 670 0.88 -15.63 -24.16
CA THR A 670 2.16 -15.16 -23.61
C THR A 670 2.97 -14.39 -24.64
N PHE A 671 2.97 -14.84 -25.89
CA PHE A 671 3.66 -14.16 -26.98
C PHE A 671 3.04 -12.79 -27.32
N MET A 672 1.70 -12.66 -27.27
CA MET A 672 1.04 -11.38 -27.52
C MET A 672 1.32 -10.37 -26.42
N VAL A 673 1.36 -10.80 -25.15
CA VAL A 673 1.75 -9.95 -24.03
C VAL A 673 3.19 -9.48 -24.18
N GLU A 674 4.10 -10.40 -24.55
CA GLU A 674 5.50 -10.09 -24.83
C GLU A 674 5.65 -9.03 -25.94
N MET A 675 4.98 -9.21 -27.06
CA MET A 675 5.03 -8.27 -28.19
C MET A 675 4.44 -6.90 -27.81
N TRP A 676 3.42 -6.89 -26.97
CA TRP A 676 2.86 -5.63 -26.47
C TRP A 676 3.84 -4.88 -25.55
N GLU A 677 4.53 -5.60 -24.63
CA GLU A 677 5.56 -5.02 -23.78
C GLU A 677 6.73 -4.46 -24.60
N VAL A 678 7.23 -5.24 -25.57
CA VAL A 678 8.28 -4.77 -26.49
C VAL A 678 7.82 -3.55 -27.30
N SER A 679 6.58 -3.55 -27.81
CA SER A 679 6.02 -2.41 -28.53
C SER A 679 5.95 -1.16 -27.64
N ASN A 680 5.54 -1.31 -26.36
CA ASN A 680 5.50 -0.23 -25.40
C ASN A 680 6.90 0.37 -25.18
N ILE A 681 7.90 -0.49 -25.00
CA ILE A 681 9.30 -0.06 -24.86
C ILE A 681 9.77 0.72 -26.08
N LEU A 682 9.60 0.17 -27.30
CA LEU A 682 10.08 0.79 -28.53
C LEU A 682 9.39 2.13 -28.84
N LYS A 683 8.19 2.37 -28.33
CA LYS A 683 7.45 3.64 -28.50
C LYS A 683 7.86 4.69 -27.48
N ASN A 684 8.14 4.29 -26.23
CA ASN A 684 8.24 5.20 -25.11
C ASN A 684 9.66 5.40 -24.58
N ALA A 685 10.63 4.51 -24.92
CA ALA A 685 12.01 4.70 -24.51
C ALA A 685 12.66 5.90 -25.25
N THR A 686 13.59 6.54 -24.58
CA THR A 686 14.39 7.68 -25.10
C THR A 686 15.86 7.30 -25.15
N GLU A 687 16.71 8.17 -25.66
CA GLU A 687 18.16 7.95 -25.66
C GLU A 687 18.77 7.89 -24.24
N ASN A 688 18.07 8.40 -23.22
CA ASN A 688 18.51 8.38 -21.83
C ASN A 688 17.95 7.21 -21.03
N SER A 689 17.12 6.37 -21.66
CA SER A 689 16.46 5.24 -20.98
C SER A 689 17.41 4.05 -20.78
N LEU A 690 17.13 3.24 -19.80
CA LEU A 690 17.74 1.93 -19.56
C LEU A 690 16.71 0.84 -19.85
N VAL A 691 17.02 -0.03 -20.79
CA VAL A 691 16.12 -1.08 -21.28
C VAL A 691 16.72 -2.47 -21.01
N LEU A 692 15.92 -3.35 -20.40
CA LEU A 692 16.25 -4.73 -20.10
C LEU A 692 15.33 -5.66 -20.88
N LEU A 693 15.88 -6.40 -21.84
CA LEU A 693 15.14 -7.33 -22.67
C LEU A 693 15.66 -8.77 -22.43
N ASP A 694 14.82 -9.63 -21.90
CA ASP A 694 15.16 -11.02 -21.60
C ASP A 694 14.33 -11.97 -22.43
N GLU A 695 15.01 -12.80 -23.24
CA GLU A 695 14.41 -13.86 -24.06
C GLU A 695 13.29 -13.39 -25.02
N VAL A 696 13.50 -12.27 -25.71
CA VAL A 696 12.56 -11.76 -26.72
C VAL A 696 12.45 -12.74 -27.90
N GLY A 697 11.22 -13.07 -28.29
CA GLY A 697 10.92 -13.96 -29.43
C GLY A 697 10.79 -15.43 -29.05
N ARG A 698 10.85 -15.79 -27.75
CA ARG A 698 10.79 -17.20 -27.32
C ARG A 698 9.41 -17.84 -27.51
N GLY A 699 8.34 -17.02 -27.48
CA GLY A 699 6.96 -17.49 -27.54
C GLY A 699 6.45 -17.95 -28.91
N THR A 700 7.30 -18.01 -29.96
CA THR A 700 6.95 -18.36 -31.35
C THR A 700 7.96 -19.32 -31.96
N SER A 701 7.88 -19.56 -33.28
CA SER A 701 8.85 -20.41 -33.98
C SER A 701 10.26 -19.81 -33.89
N THR A 702 11.30 -20.65 -33.90
CA THR A 702 12.70 -20.21 -33.72
C THR A 702 13.10 -19.13 -34.70
N TYR A 703 12.76 -19.29 -35.99
CA TYR A 703 13.14 -18.32 -37.02
C TYR A 703 12.35 -17.02 -36.94
N ASP A 704 11.06 -17.08 -36.61
CA ASP A 704 10.27 -15.86 -36.39
C ASP A 704 10.77 -15.11 -35.17
N GLY A 705 11.04 -15.81 -34.07
CA GLY A 705 11.57 -15.24 -32.84
C GLY A 705 12.94 -14.59 -33.04
N LEU A 706 13.85 -15.26 -33.72
CA LEU A 706 15.16 -14.73 -34.08
C LEU A 706 15.04 -13.48 -34.96
N SER A 707 14.16 -13.52 -35.98
CA SER A 707 13.95 -12.38 -36.88
C SER A 707 13.41 -11.15 -36.16
N ILE A 708 12.48 -11.35 -35.20
CA ILE A 708 11.95 -10.28 -34.37
C ILE A 708 13.05 -9.72 -33.46
N ALA A 709 13.78 -10.59 -32.75
CA ALA A 709 14.85 -10.18 -31.85
C ALA A 709 15.94 -9.38 -32.58
N TRP A 710 16.36 -9.86 -33.73
CA TRP A 710 17.31 -9.19 -34.61
C TRP A 710 16.81 -7.80 -35.00
N SER A 711 15.57 -7.70 -35.49
CA SER A 711 14.99 -6.45 -35.93
C SER A 711 14.82 -5.45 -34.80
N VAL A 712 14.49 -5.91 -33.57
CA VAL A 712 14.41 -5.06 -32.36
C VAL A 712 15.77 -4.47 -32.01
N ILE A 713 16.84 -5.27 -32.03
CA ILE A 713 18.19 -4.79 -31.78
C ILE A 713 18.58 -3.75 -32.84
N GLU A 714 18.39 -4.04 -34.13
CA GLU A 714 18.66 -3.09 -35.21
C GLU A 714 17.89 -1.78 -35.04
N TYR A 715 16.58 -1.88 -34.68
CA TYR A 715 15.76 -0.70 -34.53
C TYR A 715 16.22 0.17 -33.35
N ILE A 716 16.58 -0.42 -32.20
CA ILE A 716 17.10 0.30 -31.04
C ILE A 716 18.41 1.01 -31.39
N CYS A 717 19.34 0.35 -32.08
CA CYS A 717 20.64 0.92 -32.37
C CYS A 717 20.64 1.96 -33.52
N LYS A 718 19.76 1.75 -34.51
CA LYS A 718 19.75 2.59 -35.73
C LYS A 718 18.81 3.80 -35.62
N ASN A 719 17.79 3.75 -34.74
CA ASN A 719 16.85 4.85 -34.56
C ASN A 719 17.49 5.96 -33.71
N LYS A 720 17.72 7.14 -34.27
CA LYS A 720 18.38 8.26 -33.60
C LYS A 720 17.66 8.74 -32.33
N ASN A 721 16.35 8.61 -32.30
CA ASN A 721 15.54 9.06 -31.15
C ASN A 721 15.47 8.01 -30.01
N LEU A 722 15.90 6.77 -30.30
CA LEU A 722 15.79 5.69 -29.35
C LEU A 722 17.13 5.37 -28.70
N ARG A 723 18.14 5.01 -29.44
CA ARG A 723 19.56 4.72 -29.05
C ARG A 723 19.81 4.58 -27.55
N CYS A 724 18.86 3.90 -26.83
CA CYS A 724 18.90 3.74 -25.38
C CYS A 724 19.95 2.71 -24.97
N LYS A 725 20.43 2.83 -23.72
CA LYS A 725 21.26 1.82 -23.08
C LYS A 725 20.44 0.54 -22.89
N THR A 726 20.90 -0.57 -23.50
CA THR A 726 20.12 -1.81 -23.54
C THR A 726 20.92 -3.02 -23.10
N LEU A 727 20.36 -3.81 -22.17
CA LEU A 727 20.82 -5.16 -21.82
C LEU A 727 19.89 -6.16 -22.47
N PHE A 728 20.41 -6.99 -23.36
CA PHE A 728 19.64 -7.95 -24.14
C PHE A 728 20.09 -9.39 -23.87
N ALA A 729 19.40 -10.09 -23.00
CA ALA A 729 19.70 -11.50 -22.74
C ALA A 729 18.95 -12.40 -23.71
N THR A 730 19.65 -13.38 -24.27
CA THR A 730 19.09 -14.26 -25.31
C THR A 730 19.71 -15.64 -25.30
N HIS A 731 18.98 -16.60 -25.90
CA HIS A 731 19.48 -17.92 -26.27
C HIS A 731 19.83 -18.06 -27.76
N TYR A 732 19.53 -17.03 -28.56
CA TYR A 732 19.86 -17.00 -29.97
C TYR A 732 21.32 -16.64 -30.15
N HIS A 733 22.19 -17.62 -30.37
CA HIS A 733 23.62 -17.41 -30.57
C HIS A 733 23.90 -16.66 -31.87
N GLU A 734 22.99 -16.73 -32.85
CA GLU A 734 23.08 -16.04 -34.11
C GLU A 734 23.14 -14.51 -33.97
N LEU A 735 22.54 -13.98 -32.90
CA LEU A 735 22.54 -12.55 -32.63
C LEU A 735 23.94 -12.02 -32.26
N THR A 736 24.87 -12.89 -31.86
CA THR A 736 26.25 -12.46 -31.56
C THR A 736 26.98 -11.90 -32.79
N LYS A 737 26.51 -12.24 -33.99
CA LYS A 737 27.07 -11.70 -35.25
C LYS A 737 26.89 -10.18 -35.39
N LEU A 738 25.89 -9.61 -34.67
CA LEU A 738 25.58 -8.20 -34.74
C LEU A 738 26.67 -7.29 -34.18
N GLU A 739 27.59 -7.78 -33.36
CA GLU A 739 28.71 -7.01 -32.83
C GLU A 739 29.62 -6.50 -33.96
N GLY A 740 29.84 -7.31 -35.01
CA GLY A 740 30.63 -6.90 -36.17
C GLY A 740 29.87 -6.04 -37.20
N GLU A 741 28.54 -6.02 -37.13
CA GLU A 741 27.68 -5.39 -38.14
C GLU A 741 27.07 -4.08 -37.68
N ILE A 742 26.82 -3.91 -36.36
CA ILE A 742 26.15 -2.74 -35.80
C ILE A 742 27.04 -2.07 -34.76
N HIS A 743 27.36 -0.81 -34.99
CA HIS A 743 28.12 0.00 -34.03
C HIS A 743 27.34 0.14 -32.71
N GLY A 744 28.04 -0.02 -31.60
CA GLY A 744 27.46 0.06 -30.25
C GLY A 744 26.90 -1.25 -29.70
N VAL A 745 26.93 -2.32 -30.50
CA VAL A 745 26.57 -3.67 -30.03
C VAL A 745 27.83 -4.40 -29.55
N ARG A 746 27.74 -4.99 -28.33
CA ARG A 746 28.80 -5.82 -27.74
C ARG A 746 28.25 -7.13 -27.21
N ASN A 747 29.02 -8.19 -27.37
CA ASN A 747 28.68 -9.51 -26.87
C ASN A 747 29.27 -9.74 -25.49
N TYR A 748 28.46 -10.34 -24.67
CA TYR A 748 28.82 -10.83 -23.33
C TYR A 748 28.28 -12.24 -23.14
N SER A 749 28.94 -13.01 -22.30
CA SER A 749 28.48 -14.35 -21.95
C SER A 749 28.67 -14.65 -20.48
N VAL A 750 27.93 -15.64 -19.98
CA VAL A 750 28.15 -16.15 -18.64
C VAL A 750 29.34 -17.10 -18.67
N ALA A 751 30.36 -16.83 -17.85
CA ALA A 751 31.52 -17.67 -17.74
C ALA A 751 31.18 -19.08 -17.23
N VAL A 752 31.72 -20.07 -17.92
CA VAL A 752 31.52 -21.49 -17.63
C VAL A 752 32.89 -22.16 -17.42
N LYS A 753 32.94 -23.07 -16.47
CA LYS A 753 34.13 -23.89 -16.21
C LYS A 753 33.76 -25.37 -16.32
N GLU A 754 34.47 -26.09 -17.18
CA GLU A 754 34.38 -27.55 -17.23
C GLU A 754 35.32 -28.17 -16.18
N VAL A 755 34.78 -29.06 -15.36
CA VAL A 755 35.52 -29.85 -14.39
C VAL A 755 34.98 -31.27 -14.44
N ASP A 756 35.82 -32.24 -14.80
CA ASP A 756 35.50 -33.68 -14.81
C ASP A 756 34.22 -34.03 -15.60
N ASN A 757 34.05 -33.51 -16.81
CA ASN A 757 32.84 -33.65 -17.64
C ASN A 757 31.55 -33.08 -17.03
N ASN A 758 31.67 -32.27 -16.01
CA ASN A 758 30.55 -31.49 -15.47
C ASN A 758 30.79 -30.00 -15.71
N ILE A 759 29.71 -29.28 -15.99
CA ILE A 759 29.77 -27.85 -16.23
C ILE A 759 29.39 -27.11 -14.96
N ILE A 760 30.25 -26.18 -14.56
CA ILE A 760 30.03 -25.28 -13.42
C ILE A 760 29.81 -23.88 -13.97
N PHE A 761 28.63 -23.30 -13.74
CA PHE A 761 28.34 -21.89 -14.06
C PHE A 761 28.98 -20.99 -13.03
N LEU A 762 29.93 -20.17 -13.46
CA LEU A 762 30.64 -19.25 -12.56
C LEU A 762 29.81 -18.00 -12.22
N ARG A 763 28.66 -17.81 -12.84
CA ARG A 763 27.78 -16.61 -12.64
C ARG A 763 28.50 -15.28 -12.87
N LYS A 764 29.66 -15.29 -13.54
CA LYS A 764 30.43 -14.10 -13.91
C LYS A 764 30.13 -13.78 -15.37
N ILE A 765 29.78 -12.54 -15.65
CA ILE A 765 29.57 -12.02 -17.01
C ILE A 765 30.94 -11.57 -17.53
N ILE A 766 31.30 -12.03 -18.72
CA ILE A 766 32.57 -11.74 -19.41
C ILE A 766 32.31 -11.25 -20.82
N GLU A 767 33.22 -10.46 -21.38
CA GLU A 767 33.17 -10.05 -22.76
C GLU A 767 33.32 -11.24 -23.69
N GLY A 768 32.62 -11.20 -24.81
CA GLY A 768 32.61 -12.24 -25.85
C GLY A 768 31.37 -13.09 -25.86
N GLY A 769 30.99 -13.63 -27.00
CA GLY A 769 29.86 -14.53 -27.18
C GLY A 769 30.15 -15.94 -26.64
N ALA A 770 29.13 -16.69 -26.24
CA ALA A 770 29.26 -18.12 -25.97
C ALA A 770 29.15 -18.88 -27.29
N ASP A 771 30.12 -19.74 -27.58
CA ASP A 771 30.17 -20.53 -28.82
C ASP A 771 29.30 -21.79 -28.79
N GLN A 772 28.79 -22.19 -27.60
CA GLN A 772 28.05 -23.44 -27.41
C GLN A 772 26.76 -23.26 -26.61
N SER A 773 25.76 -24.08 -26.90
CA SER A 773 24.55 -24.16 -26.10
C SER A 773 24.76 -25.16 -24.95
N TYR A 774 24.34 -24.78 -23.74
CA TYR A 774 24.47 -25.61 -22.53
C TYR A 774 23.13 -26.18 -22.02
N GLY A 775 22.09 -26.22 -22.88
CA GLY A 775 20.74 -26.66 -22.49
C GLY A 775 20.70 -28.11 -21.99
N ILE A 776 21.45 -29.02 -22.67
CA ILE A 776 21.53 -30.43 -22.30
C ILE A 776 22.23 -30.62 -20.96
N GLU A 777 23.25 -29.81 -20.68
CA GLU A 777 23.98 -29.87 -19.41
C GLU A 777 23.13 -29.36 -18.24
N VAL A 778 22.32 -28.32 -18.46
CA VAL A 778 21.31 -27.88 -17.47
C VAL A 778 20.28 -28.97 -17.22
N ALA A 779 19.82 -29.66 -18.25
CA ALA A 779 18.89 -30.78 -18.12
C ALA A 779 19.51 -31.94 -17.28
N LYS A 780 20.80 -32.21 -17.46
CA LYS A 780 21.55 -33.17 -16.63
C LYS A 780 21.60 -32.73 -15.17
N LEU A 781 21.89 -31.44 -14.89
CA LEU A 781 21.90 -30.89 -13.54
C LEU A 781 20.49 -30.92 -12.89
N ALA A 782 19.44 -30.86 -13.67
CA ALA A 782 18.06 -30.97 -13.21
C ALA A 782 17.64 -32.43 -12.91
N GLY A 783 18.50 -33.42 -13.17
CA GLY A 783 18.25 -34.81 -12.85
C GLY A 783 17.50 -35.59 -13.91
N ILE A 784 17.50 -35.12 -15.17
CA ILE A 784 16.95 -35.90 -16.30
C ILE A 784 17.80 -37.17 -16.48
N PRO A 785 17.17 -38.35 -16.74
CA PRO A 785 17.87 -39.62 -16.90
C PRO A 785 18.98 -39.55 -17.95
N ASP A 786 20.12 -40.21 -17.65
CA ASP A 786 21.32 -40.19 -18.52
C ASP A 786 21.06 -40.72 -19.92
N GLU A 787 20.13 -41.65 -20.08
CA GLU A 787 19.71 -42.19 -21.38
C GLU A 787 19.11 -41.10 -22.29
N VAL A 788 18.29 -40.22 -21.72
CA VAL A 788 17.69 -39.08 -22.43
C VAL A 788 18.77 -38.02 -22.75
N ILE A 789 19.67 -37.76 -21.80
CA ILE A 789 20.77 -36.82 -22.00
C ILE A 789 21.70 -37.26 -23.12
N ASN A 790 22.12 -38.54 -23.13
CA ASN A 790 22.98 -39.08 -24.14
C ASN A 790 22.33 -39.04 -25.54
N ARG A 791 21.03 -39.40 -25.60
CA ARG A 791 20.32 -39.30 -26.87
C ARG A 791 20.15 -37.85 -27.34
N ALA A 792 19.92 -36.91 -26.43
CA ALA A 792 19.85 -35.49 -26.78
C ALA A 792 21.15 -34.96 -27.36
N LYS A 793 22.30 -35.40 -26.85
CA LYS A 793 23.64 -35.03 -27.39
C LYS A 793 23.81 -35.54 -28.83
N GLU A 794 23.48 -36.82 -29.12
CA GLU A 794 23.54 -37.40 -30.45
C GLU A 794 22.67 -36.62 -31.46
N ILE A 795 21.47 -36.24 -31.02
CA ILE A 795 20.54 -35.46 -31.86
C ILE A 795 21.10 -34.04 -32.10
N LEU A 796 21.66 -33.39 -31.05
CA LEU A 796 22.24 -32.06 -31.17
C LEU A 796 23.39 -32.05 -32.21
N GLU A 797 24.32 -33.00 -32.12
CA GLU A 797 25.42 -33.16 -33.09
C GLU A 797 24.90 -33.30 -34.54
N THR A 798 23.81 -34.05 -34.74
CA THR A 798 23.19 -34.21 -36.05
C THR A 798 22.61 -32.89 -36.56
N LEU A 799 21.89 -32.13 -35.68
CA LEU A 799 21.30 -30.88 -36.07
C LEU A 799 22.33 -29.77 -36.32
N GLU A 800 23.42 -29.74 -35.56
CA GLU A 800 24.54 -28.82 -35.79
C GLU A 800 25.31 -29.11 -37.11
N MET A 801 25.46 -30.37 -37.48
CA MET A 801 26.04 -30.77 -38.79
C MET A 801 25.12 -30.39 -39.96
N GLU A 802 23.81 -30.42 -39.80
CA GLU A 802 22.87 -29.97 -40.83
C GLU A 802 22.82 -28.45 -40.97
N SER A 803 22.94 -27.70 -39.87
CA SER A 803 22.93 -26.25 -39.85
C SER A 803 24.23 -25.60 -40.34
N SER A 804 25.33 -26.30 -40.24
CA SER A 804 26.65 -25.82 -40.74
C SER A 804 26.79 -25.88 -42.25
N LYS A 805 25.82 -26.41 -42.98
CA LYS A 805 25.75 -26.38 -44.46
C LYS A 805 24.99 -25.14 -44.94
N ASP A 806 25.69 -24.03 -45.02
CA ASP A 806 25.53 -22.95 -46.03
C ASP A 806 24.19 -22.22 -46.23
N ASN A 807 23.16 -22.40 -45.39
CA ASN A 807 21.87 -21.78 -45.69
C ASN A 807 21.62 -20.42 -45.06
N LEU A 808 22.25 -20.09 -43.92
CA LEU A 808 21.98 -18.81 -43.24
C LEU A 808 22.82 -17.67 -43.86
N ASP A 809 24.09 -17.92 -44.22
CA ASP A 809 24.95 -16.94 -44.87
C ASP A 809 24.50 -16.57 -46.29
N LEU A 810 23.85 -17.49 -46.98
CA LEU A 810 23.26 -17.23 -48.32
C LEU A 810 22.01 -16.36 -48.20
N ALA A 811 21.13 -16.67 -47.27
CA ALA A 811 19.90 -15.91 -47.05
C ALA A 811 20.14 -14.48 -46.59
N LEU A 812 21.16 -14.26 -45.74
CA LEU A 812 21.54 -12.92 -45.28
C LEU A 812 22.26 -12.08 -46.35
N LYS A 813 23.05 -12.74 -47.21
CA LYS A 813 23.68 -12.08 -48.39
C LYS A 813 22.63 -11.69 -49.42
N GLU A 814 21.60 -12.50 -49.66
CA GLU A 814 20.51 -12.17 -50.57
C GLU A 814 19.62 -11.03 -50.05
N VAL A 815 19.32 -10.97 -48.72
CA VAL A 815 18.58 -9.86 -48.12
C VAL A 815 19.38 -8.55 -48.15
N ASN A 816 20.67 -8.59 -47.95
CA ASN A 816 21.53 -7.40 -48.03
C ASN A 816 21.78 -6.96 -49.48
N ALA A 817 21.93 -7.87 -50.42
CA ALA A 817 22.03 -7.56 -51.84
C ALA A 817 20.76 -6.94 -52.43
N SER A 818 19.58 -7.34 -51.91
CA SER A 818 18.31 -6.73 -52.33
C SER A 818 18.10 -5.33 -51.78
N LYS A 819 18.73 -4.98 -50.62
CA LYS A 819 18.71 -3.62 -50.05
C LYS A 819 19.70 -2.64 -50.76
N GLU A 820 20.80 -3.10 -51.33
CA GLU A 820 21.68 -2.25 -52.12
C GLU A 820 21.08 -1.90 -53.50
N GLY A 821 20.25 -2.78 -54.09
CA GLY A 821 19.52 -2.48 -55.31
C GLY A 821 18.35 -1.49 -55.18
N MET A 822 17.94 -1.12 -53.96
CA MET A 822 16.84 -0.18 -53.73
C MET A 822 17.28 1.24 -53.37
N LYS A 823 18.58 1.57 -53.40
CA LYS A 823 19.09 2.92 -53.10
C LYS A 823 19.04 3.93 -54.26
N GLU A 824 18.53 3.57 -55.44
CA GLU A 824 18.38 4.50 -56.56
C GLU A 824 16.93 4.58 -57.11
N ALA A 825 15.94 4.71 -56.27
CA ALA A 825 14.64 5.16 -56.74
C ALA A 825 14.00 6.09 -55.72
N SER A 826 14.27 7.38 -55.84
CA SER A 826 13.47 8.45 -55.25
C SER A 826 12.05 8.37 -55.81
N ILE A 827 11.10 7.98 -55.03
CA ILE A 827 9.69 8.09 -55.39
C ILE A 827 8.98 8.91 -54.30
N THR A 828 8.75 10.16 -54.67
CA THR A 828 7.62 10.95 -54.21
C THR A 828 6.33 10.31 -54.71
N SER A 829 5.50 9.79 -53.87
CA SER A 829 4.09 9.60 -54.19
C SER A 829 3.26 9.69 -52.95
N SER A 830 2.42 10.72 -52.97
CA SER A 830 1.22 10.93 -52.16
C SER A 830 0.30 9.71 -52.20
N TYR A 831 -0.07 9.17 -51.07
CA TYR A 831 -1.14 8.18 -50.99
C TYR A 831 -2.47 8.88 -50.74
N GLU A 832 -3.30 8.89 -51.79
CA GLU A 832 -4.74 9.04 -51.63
C GLU A 832 -5.36 7.75 -51.06
N VAL A 833 -6.11 7.89 -49.99
CA VAL A 833 -6.91 6.82 -49.41
C VAL A 833 -8.14 6.66 -50.27
N LYS A 834 -8.27 5.53 -50.97
CA LYS A 834 -9.53 5.06 -51.53
C LYS A 834 -10.18 4.09 -50.56
N GLU A 835 -11.31 4.54 -50.00
CA GLU A 835 -12.28 3.69 -49.33
C GLU A 835 -12.83 2.66 -50.33
N THR A 836 -12.68 1.38 -50.00
CA THR A 836 -13.44 0.32 -50.66
C THR A 836 -14.30 -0.33 -49.59
N LEU A 837 -15.59 -0.09 -49.72
CA LEU A 837 -16.67 -0.80 -49.05
C LEU A 837 -16.59 -2.30 -49.36
N VAL A 838 -16.54 -3.13 -48.36
CA VAL A 838 -16.78 -4.58 -48.48
C VAL A 838 -18.05 -4.88 -47.73
N GLU A 839 -18.99 -5.46 -48.48
CA GLU A 839 -20.33 -5.90 -48.07
C GLU A 839 -20.27 -6.93 -46.93
N GLU A 840 -21.24 -6.77 -46.01
CA GLU A 840 -21.54 -7.74 -44.93
C GLU A 840 -22.14 -9.00 -45.52
N ASP A 841 -21.47 -10.13 -45.39
CA ASP A 841 -22.08 -11.45 -45.49
C ASP A 841 -22.41 -11.98 -44.10
N LYS A 842 -23.71 -12.05 -43.84
CA LYS A 842 -24.31 -12.71 -42.69
C LYS A 842 -24.09 -14.21 -42.75
N ILE A 843 -23.39 -14.73 -41.77
CA ILE A 843 -23.41 -16.17 -41.49
C ILE A 843 -24.28 -16.41 -40.24
N GLU A 844 -25.46 -16.96 -40.49
CA GLU A 844 -26.32 -17.54 -39.46
C GLU A 844 -25.61 -18.75 -38.82
N ILE A 845 -25.43 -18.70 -37.52
CA ILE A 845 -25.10 -19.89 -36.73
C ILE A 845 -26.39 -20.37 -36.08
N LYS A 846 -26.85 -21.53 -36.50
CA LYS A 846 -27.94 -22.27 -35.88
C LYS A 846 -27.51 -22.77 -34.49
N GLU A 847 -28.29 -22.41 -33.50
CA GLU A 847 -28.38 -23.14 -32.24
C GLU A 847 -29.00 -24.52 -32.48
N GLU A 848 -28.26 -25.55 -32.12
CA GLU A 848 -28.82 -26.84 -31.72
C GLU A 848 -27.75 -27.62 -30.96
N VAL A 849 -28.06 -27.93 -29.79
CA VAL A 849 -28.22 -29.12 -28.97
C VAL A 849 -27.38 -29.09 -27.71
N ILE A 850 -28.07 -28.68 -26.63
CA ILE A 850 -27.80 -29.19 -25.29
C ILE A 850 -28.80 -30.33 -25.07
N SER A 851 -28.36 -31.56 -24.96
CA SER A 851 -28.84 -32.54 -23.97
C SER A 851 -28.18 -33.90 -24.23
N LYS A 852 -27.50 -34.38 -23.24
CA LYS A 852 -27.52 -35.70 -22.63
C LYS A 852 -26.15 -36.07 -22.07
N ALA A 853 -26.08 -35.84 -20.77
CA ALA A 853 -25.13 -36.57 -19.92
C ALA A 853 -25.76 -37.91 -19.61
N SER A 854 -24.98 -38.89 -19.47
CA SER A 854 -24.92 -39.89 -18.45
C SER A 854 -24.49 -41.25 -19.02
N GLU A 855 -23.76 -41.93 -18.16
CA GLU A 855 -23.43 -43.33 -18.06
C GLU A 855 -22.17 -43.85 -18.76
N ALA A 856 -21.14 -43.84 -17.97
CA ALA A 856 -20.38 -44.98 -17.45
C ALA A 856 -19.94 -46.08 -18.45
N LYS A 857 -18.67 -46.34 -18.48
CA LYS A 857 -18.11 -47.66 -18.10
C LYS A 857 -16.58 -47.66 -18.09
N THR A 858 -16.11 -48.18 -16.99
CA THR A 858 -14.73 -48.61 -16.67
C THR A 858 -14.08 -49.42 -17.74
N HIS A 859 -12.83 -49.07 -18.06
CA HIS A 859 -11.80 -50.05 -18.39
C HIS A 859 -10.48 -49.68 -17.74
N LYS A 860 -9.92 -50.63 -17.04
CA LYS A 860 -8.57 -50.64 -16.48
C LYS A 860 -7.58 -50.80 -17.61
N GLU A 861 -6.51 -50.04 -17.58
CA GLU A 861 -5.20 -50.51 -17.98
C GLU A 861 -4.12 -49.75 -17.16
N ASP A 862 -3.14 -50.54 -16.78
CA ASP A 862 -2.04 -50.17 -15.90
C ASP A 862 -1.15 -49.08 -16.49
N ASP A 863 -0.88 -48.01 -15.75
CA ASP A 863 0.31 -47.22 -15.91
C ASP A 863 0.92 -46.88 -14.54
N GLN A 864 2.19 -47.13 -14.45
CA GLN A 864 3.04 -47.06 -13.29
C GLN A 864 2.99 -45.66 -12.66
N ILE A 865 2.46 -45.58 -11.45
CA ILE A 865 2.48 -44.41 -10.63
C ILE A 865 3.87 -44.29 -10.00
N GLN A 866 4.62 -43.31 -10.43
CA GLN A 866 5.80 -42.86 -9.74
C GLN A 866 5.35 -42.14 -8.43
N LEU A 867 5.50 -42.84 -7.33
CA LEU A 867 5.09 -42.36 -6.00
C LEU A 867 6.01 -41.20 -5.57
N ASP A 868 5.46 -40.00 -5.59
CA ASP A 868 6.08 -38.87 -4.94
C ASP A 868 5.90 -38.98 -3.41
N PHE A 869 6.97 -39.41 -2.72
CA PHE A 869 6.97 -39.62 -1.28
C PHE A 869 6.65 -38.32 -0.48
N SER A 870 6.82 -37.13 -1.07
CA SER A 870 6.49 -35.86 -0.45
C SER A 870 4.97 -35.60 -0.43
N ALA A 871 4.23 -36.12 -1.40
CA ALA A 871 2.78 -36.03 -1.45
C ALA A 871 2.13 -36.94 -0.38
N ILE A 872 2.65 -38.13 -0.19
CA ILE A 872 2.14 -39.10 0.81
C ILE A 872 2.30 -38.54 2.24
N GLY A 873 3.43 -37.86 2.53
CA GLY A 873 3.65 -37.23 3.82
C GLY A 873 2.66 -36.11 4.12
N LYS A 874 2.33 -35.29 3.12
CA LYS A 874 1.35 -34.18 3.23
C LYS A 874 -0.06 -34.69 3.44
N ASP A 875 -0.46 -35.73 2.70
CA ASP A 875 -1.79 -36.34 2.81
C ASP A 875 -1.99 -36.99 4.19
N ASN A 876 -0.95 -37.63 4.73
CA ASN A 876 -0.99 -38.20 6.08
C ASN A 876 -1.14 -37.11 7.15
N LEU A 877 -0.42 -36.02 7.05
CA LEU A 877 -0.52 -34.90 7.97
C LEU A 877 -1.91 -34.23 7.94
N ILE A 878 -2.48 -34.08 6.75
CA ILE A 878 -3.84 -33.55 6.56
C ILE A 878 -4.87 -34.51 7.18
N LYS A 879 -4.68 -35.81 7.04
CA LYS A 879 -5.54 -36.83 7.62
C LYS A 879 -5.46 -36.83 9.16
N GLU A 880 -4.24 -36.77 9.73
CA GLU A 880 -4.08 -36.65 11.19
C GLU A 880 -4.71 -35.36 11.73
N LEU A 881 -4.59 -34.23 11.02
CA LEU A 881 -5.25 -32.98 11.38
C LEU A 881 -6.77 -33.09 11.38
N SER A 882 -7.34 -33.80 10.41
CA SER A 882 -8.78 -33.99 10.27
C SER A 882 -9.38 -34.95 11.31
N GLU A 883 -8.56 -35.84 11.89
CA GLU A 883 -8.99 -36.82 12.90
C GLU A 883 -8.84 -36.30 14.34
N VAL A 884 -8.28 -35.08 14.56
CA VAL A 884 -8.14 -34.50 15.91
C VAL A 884 -9.47 -33.99 16.40
N ASP A 885 -10.06 -34.64 17.39
CA ASP A 885 -11.24 -34.14 18.11
C ASP A 885 -10.79 -33.13 19.18
N ILE A 886 -10.80 -31.83 18.82
CA ILE A 886 -10.34 -30.72 19.68
C ILE A 886 -11.18 -30.61 20.97
N LEU A 887 -12.44 -31.06 20.94
CA LEU A 887 -13.35 -30.92 22.08
C LEU A 887 -13.09 -31.96 23.17
N SER A 888 -12.41 -33.06 22.83
CA SER A 888 -12.05 -34.12 23.76
C SER A 888 -10.71 -33.94 24.47
N LEU A 889 -9.89 -32.97 24.03
CA LEU A 889 -8.53 -32.72 24.52
C LEU A 889 -8.51 -31.65 25.64
N ASN A 890 -7.72 -31.88 26.68
CA ASN A 890 -7.44 -30.81 27.62
C ASN A 890 -6.41 -29.82 27.01
N PRO A 891 -6.27 -28.57 27.54
CA PRO A 891 -5.42 -27.54 26.95
C PRO A 891 -3.94 -27.94 26.79
N MET A 892 -3.40 -28.78 27.70
CA MET A 892 -2.02 -29.25 27.61
C MET A 892 -1.84 -30.33 26.54
N GLU A 893 -2.83 -31.22 26.39
CA GLU A 893 -2.82 -32.22 25.34
C GLU A 893 -2.99 -31.58 23.96
N ALA A 894 -3.88 -30.61 23.84
CA ALA A 894 -4.05 -29.83 22.59
C ALA A 894 -2.76 -29.12 22.19
N MET A 895 -2.06 -28.48 23.12
CA MET A 895 -0.75 -27.84 22.87
C MET A 895 0.33 -28.84 22.45
N ASN A 896 0.41 -29.99 23.12
CA ASN A 896 1.39 -31.02 22.77
C ASN A 896 1.11 -31.62 21.38
N ARG A 897 -0.17 -31.86 21.05
CA ARG A 897 -0.56 -32.38 19.74
C ARG A 897 -0.30 -31.38 18.62
N LEU A 898 -0.63 -30.10 18.85
CA LEU A 898 -0.31 -29.02 17.93
C LEU A 898 1.20 -28.88 17.70
N TYR A 899 2.00 -28.98 18.76
CA TYR A 899 3.46 -28.92 18.64
C TYR A 899 4.02 -30.08 17.80
N ALA A 900 3.47 -31.30 17.97
CA ALA A 900 3.85 -32.47 17.18
C ALA A 900 3.55 -32.26 15.68
N LEU A 901 2.32 -31.82 15.36
CA LEU A 901 1.88 -31.57 13.99
C LEU A 901 2.68 -30.45 13.32
N VAL A 902 2.99 -29.37 14.04
CA VAL A 902 3.85 -28.28 13.52
C VAL A 902 5.26 -28.75 13.27
N LYS A 903 5.81 -29.63 14.12
CA LYS A 903 7.12 -30.20 13.90
C LYS A 903 7.16 -31.11 12.67
N GLU A 904 6.12 -31.90 12.48
CA GLU A 904 5.99 -32.78 11.32
C GLU A 904 5.79 -32.00 10.03
N ALA A 905 4.94 -30.96 10.05
CA ALA A 905 4.79 -30.04 8.93
C ALA A 905 6.10 -29.37 8.51
N LYS A 906 6.94 -28.97 9.48
CA LYS A 906 8.27 -28.39 9.19
C LYS A 906 9.27 -29.37 8.59
N ASN A 907 9.09 -30.66 8.79
CA ASN A 907 9.91 -31.70 8.19
C ASN A 907 9.48 -32.07 6.77
N LEU A 908 8.28 -31.64 6.35
CA LEU A 908 7.70 -31.88 5.04
C LEU A 908 7.81 -30.67 4.07
N ILE A 909 8.33 -29.56 4.59
CA ILE A 909 8.71 -28.34 3.84
C ILE A 909 10.21 -28.37 3.58
#